data_36eb0c80af787e3cf2dbdb7adec43b60
#
_entry.id   36eb0c80af787e3cf2dbdb7adec43b60
#
_cell.length_a   1.000
_cell.length_b   1.000
_cell.length_c   1.000
_cell.angle_alpha   90.00
_cell.angle_beta   90.00
_cell.angle_gamma   90.00
#
_symmetry.space_group_name_H-M   'P 1'
#
loop_
_entity.id
_entity.type
_entity.pdbx_description
1 polymer ?
#
loop_
_entity_poly.entity_id
_entity_poly.type
_entity_poly.pdbx_seq_one_letter_code
_entity_poly.pdbx_strand_id
1 'polypeptide(L)'
;MRWSNLSAHADDGSLPDRAASAAPPLPLALPGATVRTFDTPGFAGMTFYEIRAKSLINRVPGASRVPFEWTVNPYRGCSHACTYCLSGDTPILLAGGSTRRLAEIRPGDSVMGTMGAGPHRRYVPTTVLDHWATSKPSFRVTLSDGTRLVSSGDHRFLTDRGWRYVSPSEPHQPTLAIGDLMFGVGHFAESPKESPDYQSGFLCGLLRGDAASRAAREGDAWIRADSYLDDVSLPDALRWPEAPSGEWYKGFLAGAFGAVGRSERLAVAFESTDRIYLRWITEALTHLGLTSRTPVPCRAGRPGRVETGRDLWSALRFRHLTGVLDAPLDASGVGVRADRRLAVADIEDLGLTLPLFDISTGTGDFIADGVVSHNCFARGTHKYLDLDPGHDFDSRIVVKVNAGDLIRRELAAARWSGAPIAMGTNVDVYQRAEGRYRLMPEILAALRDHANPFSILTKGTLILRDLELLTQAAAVTDVSLAFSVGFVDEQVWRSAEPGTPSPRRRLDAVRRLTDAGFSIGVLLAPILPGLTDTEESLDETVAAIAAAGATSVTPIPLHLRPGAKEWYAAWLAQEHPHLVPRYRELFADGAYSPRTYQDELSARVRMAARRHGLHRPTPAQIRTVPTPESPIPQSSQLTLL
;
A
#
# COMPACT_ATOMS: atom_id res chain seq x y z
N MET A 1 3.26 14.41 20.81
CA MET A 1 3.61 13.70 22.07
C MET A 1 5.05 13.26 21.93
N ARG A 2 5.95 13.69 22.78
CA ARG A 2 7.37 13.27 22.71
C ARG A 2 7.51 11.89 23.35
N TRP A 3 7.91 10.90 22.57
CA TRP A 3 8.09 9.52 22.99
C TRP A 3 9.35 9.31 23.85
N SER A 4 10.24 10.30 23.92
CA SER A 4 11.45 10.30 24.77
C SER A 4 11.20 10.04 26.26
N ASN A 5 9.95 9.83 26.63
CA ASN A 5 9.47 9.73 27.99
C ASN A 5 8.81 8.38 28.32
N LEU A 6 8.97 7.36 27.48
CA LEU A 6 8.53 6.00 27.79
C LEU A 6 9.61 5.26 28.58
N SER A 7 9.21 4.55 29.61
CA SER A 7 10.10 3.66 30.38
C SER A 7 9.44 2.30 30.54
N ALA A 8 10.23 1.23 30.49
CA ALA A 8 9.82 -0.10 30.87
C ALA A 8 10.52 -0.49 32.16
N HIS A 9 9.90 -1.28 33.00
CA HIS A 9 10.54 -1.98 34.12
C HIS A 9 10.77 -3.43 33.69
N ALA A 10 11.99 -3.90 33.96
CA ALA A 10 12.25 -5.32 34.03
C ALA A 10 11.76 -5.80 35.40
N ASP A 11 10.96 -6.84 35.37
CA ASP A 11 10.52 -7.62 36.49
C ASP A 11 9.45 -7.09 37.44
N ASP A 12 8.30 -7.72 37.35
CA ASP A 12 7.74 -8.42 38.49
C ASP A 12 7.03 -9.70 38.00
N GLY A 13 7.38 -10.77 38.68
CA GLY A 13 7.11 -12.12 38.28
C GLY A 13 5.64 -12.44 38.18
N SER A 14 5.18 -12.61 36.98
CA SER A 14 4.01 -13.43 36.71
C SER A 14 3.86 -13.71 35.25
N LEU A 15 4.34 -14.79 34.82
CA LEU A 15 3.86 -15.82 33.92
C LEU A 15 5.07 -16.56 33.33
N PRO A 16 5.14 -17.88 33.41
CA PRO A 16 6.30 -18.63 32.95
C PRO A 16 6.36 -18.60 31.44
N ASP A 17 7.36 -17.91 30.91
CA ASP A 17 7.68 -17.95 29.47
C ASP A 17 8.90 -18.83 29.22
N ARG A 18 8.68 -19.78 28.35
CA ARG A 18 9.74 -20.63 27.79
C ARG A 18 10.19 -20.11 26.45
N ALA A 19 11.50 -20.15 26.26
CA ALA A 19 12.29 -19.94 25.06
C ALA A 19 12.57 -18.47 24.68
N ALA A 20 13.71 -17.99 25.19
CA ALA A 20 14.42 -16.85 24.65
C ALA A 20 15.01 -17.18 23.26
N SER A 21 14.24 -16.95 22.23
CA SER A 21 14.77 -16.56 20.93
C SER A 21 15.37 -15.16 21.12
N ALA A 22 16.54 -14.86 20.54
CA ALA A 22 17.19 -13.58 20.67
C ALA A 22 16.20 -12.46 20.37
N ALA A 23 15.86 -11.67 21.39
CA ALA A 23 14.86 -10.62 21.26
C ALA A 23 15.35 -9.61 20.21
N PRO A 24 14.50 -9.18 19.25
CA PRO A 24 14.89 -8.16 18.28
C PRO A 24 15.28 -6.87 19.02
N PRO A 25 16.24 -6.09 18.50
CA PRO A 25 16.68 -4.86 19.14
C PRO A 25 15.49 -3.92 19.37
N LEU A 26 15.44 -3.26 20.52
CA LEU A 26 14.40 -2.31 20.85
C LEU A 26 14.45 -1.11 19.89
N PRO A 27 13.30 -0.64 19.37
CA PRO A 27 13.25 0.60 18.61
C PRO A 27 13.75 1.79 19.45
N LEU A 28 14.48 2.71 18.84
CA LEU A 28 15.01 3.93 19.50
C LEU A 28 13.92 4.76 20.19
N ALA A 29 12.70 4.77 19.63
CA ALA A 29 11.57 5.49 20.21
C ALA A 29 10.91 4.77 21.40
N LEU A 30 11.28 3.53 21.70
CA LEU A 30 10.71 2.71 22.77
C LEU A 30 11.80 2.20 23.73
N PRO A 31 12.69 3.07 24.26
CA PRO A 31 13.75 2.64 25.14
C PRO A 31 13.13 2.05 26.42
N GLY A 32 13.61 0.87 26.81
CA GLY A 32 13.14 0.18 28.00
C GLY A 32 11.78 -0.53 27.85
N ALA A 33 11.27 -0.74 26.63
CA ALA A 33 10.12 -1.60 26.40
C ALA A 33 10.47 -3.07 26.68
N THR A 34 9.55 -3.82 27.30
CA THR A 34 9.66 -5.28 27.40
C THR A 34 9.09 -5.91 26.14
N VAL A 35 9.89 -6.77 25.50
CA VAL A 35 9.47 -7.47 24.28
C VAL A 35 8.86 -8.81 24.64
N ARG A 36 7.68 -9.12 24.11
CA ARG A 36 7.04 -10.42 24.28
C ARG A 36 6.57 -11.00 22.95
N THR A 37 6.66 -12.32 22.82
CA THR A 37 6.10 -13.11 21.72
C THR A 37 5.24 -14.23 22.33
N PHE A 38 4.23 -14.69 21.59
CA PHE A 38 3.34 -15.75 22.05
C PHE A 38 3.22 -16.83 20.96
N ASP A 39 3.42 -18.09 21.34
CA ASP A 39 3.40 -19.26 20.43
C ASP A 39 1.98 -19.77 20.11
N THR A 40 0.94 -18.97 20.38
CA THR A 40 -0.43 -19.35 20.06
C THR A 40 -0.77 -19.01 18.61
N PRO A 41 -1.55 -19.85 17.88
CA PRO A 41 -1.81 -19.63 16.45
C PRO A 41 -2.36 -18.24 16.11
N GLY A 42 -3.12 -17.62 17.01
CA GLY A 42 -3.67 -16.27 16.81
C GLY A 42 -2.64 -15.12 16.95
N PHE A 43 -1.43 -15.40 17.42
CA PHE A 43 -0.35 -14.42 17.66
C PHE A 43 0.98 -14.85 17.03
N ALA A 44 0.99 -15.93 16.27
CA ALA A 44 2.20 -16.40 15.59
C ALA A 44 2.81 -15.27 14.74
N GLY A 45 4.11 -15.02 14.92
CA GLY A 45 4.82 -13.95 14.21
C GLY A 45 4.58 -12.53 14.74
N MET A 46 3.79 -12.34 15.80
CA MET A 46 3.57 -11.03 16.41
C MET A 46 4.51 -10.79 17.58
N THR A 47 5.05 -9.59 17.65
CA THR A 47 5.85 -9.10 18.77
C THR A 47 5.10 -7.98 19.49
N PHE A 48 5.02 -8.08 20.80
CA PHE A 48 4.36 -7.09 21.63
C PHE A 48 5.42 -6.27 22.36
N TYR A 49 5.36 -4.96 22.22
CA TYR A 49 6.18 -4.01 22.95
C TYR A 49 5.38 -3.48 24.13
N GLU A 50 5.61 -4.04 25.29
CA GLU A 50 5.02 -3.60 26.55
C GLU A 50 5.75 -2.35 27.02
N ILE A 51 5.04 -1.25 27.11
CA ILE A 51 5.58 0.03 27.56
C ILE A 51 4.82 0.57 28.76
N ARG A 52 5.52 1.28 29.64
CA ARG A 52 4.89 2.14 30.63
C ARG A 52 4.74 3.55 30.08
N ALA A 53 3.54 3.88 29.62
CA ALA A 53 3.25 5.20 29.07
C ALA A 53 3.18 6.25 30.19
N LYS A 54 3.42 7.52 29.87
CA LYS A 54 3.27 8.64 30.82
C LYS A 54 1.84 9.18 30.88
N SER A 55 1.07 9.01 29.82
CA SER A 55 -0.31 9.47 29.72
C SER A 55 -1.13 8.53 28.84
N LEU A 56 -2.39 8.38 29.18
CA LEU A 56 -3.34 7.55 28.45
C LEU A 56 -4.44 8.37 27.77
N ILE A 57 -4.96 9.40 28.46
CA ILE A 57 -5.98 10.29 27.93
C ILE A 57 -5.33 11.29 26.98
N ASN A 58 -5.83 11.36 25.74
CA ASN A 58 -5.30 12.20 24.69
C ASN A 58 -6.36 13.19 24.22
N ARG A 59 -5.98 14.46 24.08
CA ARG A 59 -6.84 15.48 23.49
C ARG A 59 -6.81 15.37 21.96
N VAL A 60 -7.97 15.41 21.34
CA VAL A 60 -8.11 15.45 19.87
C VAL A 60 -7.81 16.88 19.39
N PRO A 61 -7.01 17.08 18.34
CA PRO A 61 -6.75 18.39 17.79
C PRO A 61 -8.04 19.11 17.38
N GLY A 62 -8.18 20.40 17.70
CA GLY A 62 -9.41 21.17 17.47
C GLY A 62 -9.83 21.30 15.99
N ALA A 63 -8.90 21.10 15.04
CA ALA A 63 -9.20 21.02 13.60
C ALA A 63 -9.85 19.70 13.16
N SER A 64 -9.96 18.71 14.03
CA SER A 64 -10.58 17.43 13.73
C SER A 64 -12.11 17.56 13.75
N ARG A 65 -12.78 17.03 12.71
CA ARG A 65 -14.25 17.05 12.57
C ARG A 65 -14.97 15.93 13.34
N VAL A 66 -14.33 15.35 14.36
CA VAL A 66 -14.95 14.28 15.15
C VAL A 66 -15.74 14.84 16.33
N PRO A 67 -16.83 14.17 16.76
CA PRO A 67 -17.73 14.69 17.80
C PRO A 67 -17.23 14.48 19.25
N PHE A 68 -15.93 14.25 19.45
CA PHE A 68 -15.34 14.01 20.76
C PHE A 68 -14.02 14.76 20.91
N GLU A 69 -13.70 15.15 22.12
CA GLU A 69 -12.52 15.96 22.45
C GLU A 69 -11.40 15.13 23.08
N TRP A 70 -11.73 14.02 23.73
CA TRP A 70 -10.80 13.18 24.47
C TRP A 70 -10.90 11.73 24.05
N THR A 71 -9.75 11.07 23.93
CA THR A 71 -9.66 9.66 23.55
C THR A 71 -8.71 8.87 24.42
N VAL A 72 -9.00 7.57 24.55
CA VAL A 72 -8.12 6.58 25.19
C VAL A 72 -7.80 5.48 24.19
N ASN A 73 -6.52 5.21 23.96
CA ASN A 73 -6.03 4.15 23.10
C ASN A 73 -4.96 3.35 23.84
N PRO A 74 -5.28 2.19 24.43
CA PRO A 74 -4.33 1.35 25.16
C PRO A 74 -3.36 0.62 24.24
N TYR A 75 -3.68 0.49 22.95
CA TYR A 75 -2.88 -0.19 21.95
C TYR A 75 -2.47 0.77 20.83
N ARG A 76 -1.34 0.42 20.14
CA ARG A 76 -1.02 0.94 18.81
C ARG A 76 -0.58 -0.21 17.93
N GLY A 77 -0.98 -0.18 16.67
CA GLY A 77 -0.90 -1.30 15.74
C GLY A 77 -2.19 -2.10 15.72
N CYS A 78 -2.37 -2.87 14.67
CA CYS A 78 -3.58 -3.64 14.43
C CYS A 78 -3.24 -5.07 14.07
N SER A 79 -3.65 -6.02 14.91
CA SER A 79 -3.39 -7.45 14.74
C SER A 79 -4.15 -8.13 13.57
N HIS A 80 -4.68 -7.35 12.62
CA HIS A 80 -5.41 -7.85 11.44
C HIS A 80 -4.51 -8.05 10.20
N ALA A 81 -3.21 -8.03 10.37
CA ALA A 81 -2.07 -8.35 9.49
C ALA A 81 -2.32 -8.47 7.97
N CYS A 82 -1.76 -7.53 7.19
CA CYS A 82 -1.65 -7.62 5.73
C CYS A 82 -0.20 -7.27 5.33
N THR A 83 0.63 -8.25 4.95
CA THR A 83 2.03 -8.05 4.55
C THR A 83 2.32 -8.69 3.20
N TYR A 84 2.97 -7.95 2.29
CA TYR A 84 3.38 -8.39 0.96
C TYR A 84 4.87 -8.11 0.79
N CYS A 85 5.73 -9.10 0.45
CA CYS A 85 7.16 -8.91 0.39
C CYS A 85 7.80 -9.63 -0.79
N LEU A 86 8.86 -9.02 -1.37
CA LEU A 86 9.68 -9.53 -2.46
C LEU A 86 11.15 -9.62 -2.03
N SER A 87 11.96 -10.41 -2.75
CA SER A 87 13.41 -10.46 -2.58
C SER A 87 14.06 -9.08 -2.80
N GLY A 88 15.11 -8.78 -2.03
CA GLY A 88 15.78 -7.48 -2.07
C GLY A 88 16.55 -7.21 -3.37
N ASP A 89 16.89 -8.23 -4.13
CA ASP A 89 17.55 -8.13 -5.44
C ASP A 89 16.55 -7.88 -6.59
N THR A 90 15.23 -7.95 -6.34
CA THR A 90 14.19 -7.68 -7.33
C THR A 90 14.35 -6.29 -7.93
N PRO A 91 14.51 -6.13 -9.26
CA PRO A 91 14.64 -4.82 -9.89
C PRO A 91 13.30 -4.09 -9.93
N ILE A 92 13.30 -2.86 -9.45
CA ILE A 92 12.13 -1.97 -9.41
C ILE A 92 12.27 -0.91 -10.49
N LEU A 93 11.22 -0.72 -11.29
CA LEU A 93 11.19 0.29 -12.35
C LEU A 93 11.03 1.69 -11.75
N LEU A 94 12.04 2.54 -11.92
CA LEU A 94 11.99 3.95 -11.56
C LEU A 94 11.16 4.74 -12.58
N ALA A 95 10.65 5.89 -12.17
CA ALA A 95 9.83 6.77 -13.03
C ALA A 95 10.56 7.21 -14.32
N GLY A 96 11.90 7.35 -14.27
CA GLY A 96 12.74 7.68 -15.42
C GLY A 96 13.02 6.52 -16.38
N GLY A 97 12.55 5.29 -16.08
CA GLY A 97 12.72 4.11 -16.92
C GLY A 97 13.97 3.28 -16.63
N SER A 98 14.83 3.69 -15.71
CA SER A 98 15.91 2.86 -15.16
C SER A 98 15.39 1.90 -14.09
N THR A 99 16.21 0.95 -13.67
CA THR A 99 15.88 0.03 -12.58
C THR A 99 16.83 0.19 -11.41
N ARG A 100 16.34 -0.14 -10.20
CA ARG A 100 17.15 -0.24 -9.00
C ARG A 100 16.66 -1.43 -8.17
N ARG A 101 17.56 -2.09 -7.43
CA ARG A 101 17.19 -3.22 -6.57
C ARG A 101 16.25 -2.77 -5.46
N LEU A 102 15.26 -3.59 -5.11
CA LEU A 102 14.28 -3.27 -4.07
C LEU A 102 14.95 -2.91 -2.74
N ALA A 103 16.01 -3.62 -2.35
CA ALA A 103 16.77 -3.33 -1.13
C ALA A 103 17.47 -1.95 -1.11
N GLU A 104 17.69 -1.35 -2.29
CA GLU A 104 18.37 -0.06 -2.47
C GLU A 104 17.40 1.12 -2.61
N ILE A 105 16.11 0.85 -2.79
CA ILE A 105 15.05 1.87 -2.86
C ILE A 105 14.96 2.63 -1.53
N ARG A 106 14.65 3.91 -1.59
CA ARG A 106 14.53 4.78 -0.41
C ARG A 106 13.21 5.56 -0.43
N PRO A 107 12.65 5.90 0.73
CA PRO A 107 11.55 6.86 0.81
C PRO A 107 11.93 8.18 0.12
N GLY A 108 11.02 8.67 -0.72
CA GLY A 108 11.24 9.83 -1.58
C GLY A 108 11.64 9.48 -3.03
N ASP A 109 12.12 8.26 -3.30
CA ASP A 109 12.39 7.81 -4.68
C ASP A 109 11.10 7.83 -5.51
N SER A 110 11.24 8.17 -6.80
CA SER A 110 10.12 8.13 -7.74
C SER A 110 10.17 6.84 -8.54
N VAL A 111 9.19 5.97 -8.33
CA VAL A 111 9.05 4.68 -9.01
C VAL A 111 7.85 4.68 -9.95
N MET A 112 7.78 3.71 -10.83
CA MET A 112 6.62 3.50 -11.67
C MET A 112 5.60 2.63 -10.94
N GLY A 113 4.41 3.17 -10.74
CA GLY A 113 3.24 2.43 -10.28
C GLY A 113 2.15 2.42 -11.33
N THR A 114 0.94 2.04 -10.94
CA THR A 114 -0.19 2.03 -11.88
C THR A 114 -1.44 2.65 -11.27
N MET A 115 -2.28 3.25 -12.13
CA MET A 115 -3.56 3.83 -11.73
C MET A 115 -4.68 3.33 -12.63
N GLY A 116 -5.85 3.07 -12.06
CA GLY A 116 -7.01 2.55 -12.77
C GLY A 116 -7.33 1.11 -12.41
N ALA A 117 -8.19 0.45 -13.18
CA ALA A 117 -8.67 -0.90 -12.88
C ALA A 117 -8.74 -1.78 -14.12
N GLY A 118 -8.48 -3.08 -13.95
CA GLY A 118 -8.55 -4.08 -15.01
C GLY A 118 -7.82 -3.65 -16.29
N PRO A 119 -8.42 -3.80 -17.46
CA PRO A 119 -7.80 -3.46 -18.74
C PRO A 119 -7.60 -1.95 -18.97
N HIS A 120 -8.16 -1.10 -18.13
CA HIS A 120 -8.03 0.36 -18.20
C HIS A 120 -6.94 0.93 -17.28
N ARG A 121 -6.12 0.06 -16.67
CA ARG A 121 -4.99 0.47 -15.83
C ARG A 121 -3.90 1.15 -16.66
N ARG A 122 -3.29 2.20 -16.11
CA ARG A 122 -2.26 3.01 -16.79
C ARG A 122 -1.05 3.18 -15.89
N TYR A 123 0.14 3.20 -16.47
CA TYR A 123 1.37 3.53 -15.77
C TYR A 123 1.35 4.99 -15.32
N VAL A 124 1.80 5.24 -14.09
CA VAL A 124 1.97 6.59 -13.52
C VAL A 124 3.19 6.62 -12.60
N PRO A 125 3.96 7.71 -12.58
CA PRO A 125 4.98 7.92 -11.56
C PRO A 125 4.33 7.99 -10.17
N THR A 126 4.97 7.38 -9.17
CA THR A 126 4.52 7.41 -7.79
C THR A 126 5.72 7.51 -6.86
N THR A 127 5.54 8.16 -5.71
CA THR A 127 6.60 8.32 -4.73
C THR A 127 6.61 7.16 -3.75
N VAL A 128 7.79 6.65 -3.44
CA VAL A 128 7.99 5.70 -2.35
C VAL A 128 7.81 6.44 -1.04
N LEU A 129 6.84 6.00 -0.25
CA LEU A 129 6.48 6.59 1.04
C LEU A 129 7.25 5.94 2.17
N ASP A 130 7.55 4.64 2.03
CA ASP A 130 8.25 3.85 3.03
C ASP A 130 8.95 2.62 2.41
N HIS A 131 9.93 2.05 3.13
CA HIS A 131 10.69 0.87 2.72
C HIS A 131 11.12 0.07 3.96
N TRP A 132 10.97 -1.24 3.94
CA TRP A 132 11.30 -2.13 5.06
C TRP A 132 11.71 -3.52 4.62
N ALA A 133 12.37 -4.25 5.55
CA ALA A 133 12.75 -5.65 5.40
C ALA A 133 12.00 -6.53 6.39
N THR A 134 11.79 -7.79 6.03
CA THR A 134 11.22 -8.83 6.90
C THR A 134 11.80 -10.19 6.52
N SER A 135 11.55 -11.21 7.34
CA SER A 135 11.94 -12.60 7.02
C SER A 135 10.71 -13.48 6.99
N LYS A 136 10.47 -14.14 5.86
CA LYS A 136 9.29 -15.00 5.63
C LYS A 136 9.61 -16.25 4.82
N PRO A 137 8.78 -17.32 4.93
CA PRO A 137 8.78 -18.43 3.99
C PRO A 137 8.65 -17.90 2.56
N SER A 138 9.52 -18.37 1.68
CA SER A 138 9.73 -17.78 0.37
C SER A 138 9.39 -18.75 -0.75
N PHE A 139 8.78 -18.21 -1.78
CA PHE A 139 8.33 -18.90 -2.98
C PHE A 139 9.00 -18.27 -4.20
N ARG A 140 9.28 -19.09 -5.21
CA ARG A 140 9.74 -18.62 -6.52
C ARG A 140 8.62 -18.74 -7.53
N VAL A 141 8.25 -17.63 -8.16
CA VAL A 141 7.32 -17.57 -9.28
C VAL A 141 8.13 -17.39 -10.56
N THR A 142 8.03 -18.32 -11.50
CA THR A 142 8.69 -18.26 -12.80
C THR A 142 7.67 -17.99 -13.89
N LEU A 143 7.96 -17.03 -14.77
CA LEU A 143 7.11 -16.68 -15.90
C LEU A 143 7.67 -17.24 -17.21
N SER A 144 6.83 -17.32 -18.25
CA SER A 144 7.18 -17.88 -19.55
C SER A 144 8.27 -17.11 -20.30
N ASP A 145 8.47 -15.82 -19.98
CA ASP A 145 9.55 -15.01 -20.54
C ASP A 145 10.90 -15.17 -19.81
N GLY A 146 10.94 -16.02 -18.77
CA GLY A 146 12.13 -16.27 -17.97
C GLY A 146 12.25 -15.41 -16.71
N THR A 147 11.31 -14.48 -16.45
CA THR A 147 11.25 -13.70 -15.20
C THR A 147 11.16 -14.64 -14.00
N ARG A 148 11.94 -14.37 -12.95
CA ARG A 148 11.93 -15.13 -11.69
C ARG A 148 11.77 -14.19 -10.51
N LEU A 149 10.64 -14.28 -9.85
CA LEU A 149 10.30 -13.45 -8.70
C LEU A 149 10.34 -14.30 -7.43
N VAL A 150 11.15 -13.91 -6.46
CA VAL A 150 11.14 -14.52 -5.12
C VAL A 150 10.32 -13.64 -4.19
N SER A 151 9.27 -14.22 -3.60
CA SER A 151 8.30 -13.50 -2.79
C SER A 151 7.83 -14.30 -1.58
N SER A 152 7.17 -13.64 -0.63
CA SER A 152 6.41 -14.34 0.42
C SER A 152 5.13 -14.97 -0.15
N GLY A 153 4.61 -16.00 0.52
CA GLY A 153 3.38 -16.68 0.08
C GLY A 153 2.16 -15.76 0.05
N ASP A 154 2.09 -14.81 0.97
CA ASP A 154 1.05 -13.79 1.05
C ASP A 154 1.24 -12.62 0.08
N HIS A 155 2.29 -12.61 -0.74
CA HIS A 155 2.50 -11.61 -1.79
C HIS A 155 1.47 -11.75 -2.90
N ARG A 156 1.07 -10.60 -3.50
CA ARG A 156 0.08 -10.56 -4.57
C ARG A 156 0.63 -9.94 -5.85
N PHE A 157 0.36 -10.62 -6.95
CA PHE A 157 0.60 -10.11 -8.30
C PHE A 157 -0.72 -9.85 -9.03
N LEU A 158 -0.73 -8.85 -9.88
CA LEU A 158 -1.88 -8.55 -10.72
C LEU A 158 -1.89 -9.47 -11.94
N THR A 159 -2.99 -10.22 -12.11
CA THR A 159 -3.21 -11.13 -13.24
C THR A 159 -4.47 -10.74 -14.03
N ASP A 160 -4.70 -11.38 -15.18
CA ASP A 160 -5.94 -11.27 -15.97
C ASP A 160 -7.20 -11.66 -15.17
N ARG A 161 -7.01 -12.45 -14.08
CA ARG A 161 -8.07 -12.82 -13.14
C ARG A 161 -8.07 -11.97 -11.85
N GLY A 162 -7.38 -10.82 -11.84
CA GLY A 162 -7.24 -9.93 -10.70
C GLY A 162 -6.02 -10.23 -9.82
N TRP A 163 -5.99 -9.67 -8.61
CA TRP A 163 -4.90 -9.88 -7.66
C TRP A 163 -4.90 -11.31 -7.11
N ARG A 164 -3.76 -12.02 -7.18
CA ARG A 164 -3.60 -13.41 -6.76
C ARG A 164 -2.45 -13.55 -5.76
N TYR A 165 -2.69 -14.31 -4.69
CA TYR A 165 -1.68 -14.68 -3.70
C TYR A 165 -0.78 -15.79 -4.26
N VAL A 166 0.50 -15.73 -3.95
CA VAL A 166 1.45 -16.77 -4.38
C VAL A 166 1.16 -18.10 -3.68
N SER A 167 0.98 -18.07 -2.34
CA SER A 167 0.55 -19.21 -1.55
C SER A 167 -0.34 -18.69 -0.42
N PRO A 168 -1.65 -18.93 -0.46
CA PRO A 168 -2.56 -18.37 0.51
C PRO A 168 -2.41 -19.00 1.88
N SER A 169 -2.50 -18.21 2.93
CA SER A 169 -2.56 -18.67 4.32
C SER A 169 -3.94 -19.18 4.73
N GLU A 170 -4.98 -18.90 3.91
CA GLU A 170 -6.36 -19.34 4.15
C GLU A 170 -6.97 -20.00 2.91
N PRO A 171 -7.83 -21.07 3.08
CA PRO A 171 -8.33 -21.87 1.96
C PRO A 171 -9.17 -21.13 0.91
N HIS A 172 -9.63 -19.90 1.21
CA HIS A 172 -10.54 -19.13 0.35
C HIS A 172 -9.89 -17.95 -0.36
N GLN A 173 -8.59 -17.74 -0.16
CA GLN A 173 -7.86 -16.67 -0.83
C GLN A 173 -7.61 -16.99 -2.31
N PRO A 174 -7.82 -16.04 -3.24
CA PRO A 174 -7.59 -16.26 -4.66
C PRO A 174 -6.11 -16.50 -4.93
N THR A 175 -5.78 -17.71 -5.35
CA THR A 175 -4.40 -18.19 -5.52
C THR A 175 -3.92 -18.00 -6.95
N LEU A 176 -2.66 -17.64 -7.09
CA LEU A 176 -1.93 -17.66 -8.35
C LEU A 176 -1.84 -19.09 -8.86
N ALA A 177 -2.08 -19.28 -10.15
CA ALA A 177 -2.04 -20.60 -10.79
C ALA A 177 -1.18 -20.56 -12.04
N ILE A 178 -0.63 -21.72 -12.40
CA ILE A 178 0.06 -21.90 -13.67
C ILE A 178 -0.91 -21.53 -14.81
N GLY A 179 -0.44 -20.72 -15.75
CA GLY A 179 -1.22 -20.19 -16.87
C GLY A 179 -1.89 -18.85 -16.61
N ASP A 180 -1.91 -18.31 -15.38
CA ASP A 180 -2.37 -16.94 -15.12
C ASP A 180 -1.49 -15.93 -15.88
N LEU A 181 -2.10 -14.94 -16.52
CA LEU A 181 -1.40 -13.91 -17.29
C LEU A 181 -1.15 -12.70 -16.41
N MET A 182 0.10 -12.40 -16.06
CA MET A 182 0.43 -11.21 -15.28
C MET A 182 0.34 -9.94 -16.12
N PHE A 183 0.01 -8.83 -15.46
CA PHE A 183 0.08 -7.48 -16.03
C PHE A 183 1.48 -6.91 -15.86
N GLY A 184 2.00 -6.30 -16.91
CA GLY A 184 3.33 -5.68 -16.83
C GLY A 184 3.90 -5.30 -18.17
N VAL A 185 5.21 -5.02 -18.16
CA VAL A 185 6.03 -4.71 -19.34
C VAL A 185 6.92 -5.88 -19.77
N GLY A 186 7.07 -6.91 -18.92
CA GLY A 186 7.97 -8.03 -19.14
C GLY A 186 9.37 -7.83 -18.56
N HIS A 187 10.13 -8.91 -18.57
CA HIS A 187 11.47 -8.96 -18.01
C HIS A 187 12.38 -7.83 -18.50
N PHE A 188 13.09 -7.21 -17.56
CA PHE A 188 14.05 -6.16 -17.87
C PHE A 188 15.31 -6.77 -18.50
N ALA A 189 15.77 -6.16 -19.60
CA ALA A 189 17.00 -6.59 -20.22
C ALA A 189 18.21 -6.27 -19.33
N GLU A 190 19.23 -7.12 -19.37
CA GLU A 190 20.50 -6.87 -18.69
C GLU A 190 21.19 -5.63 -19.26
N SER A 191 21.67 -4.78 -18.36
CA SER A 191 22.50 -3.63 -18.72
C SER A 191 23.75 -4.07 -19.49
N PRO A 192 24.27 -3.23 -20.40
CA PRO A 192 25.45 -3.57 -21.15
C PRO A 192 26.67 -3.72 -20.23
N LYS A 193 27.57 -4.63 -20.60
CA LYS A 193 28.89 -4.72 -19.99
C LYS A 193 29.84 -3.83 -20.81
N GLU A 194 30.47 -2.87 -20.18
CA GLU A 194 31.43 -1.97 -20.83
C GLU A 194 32.73 -2.72 -21.17
N SER A 195 32.61 -3.77 -21.97
CA SER A 195 33.72 -4.57 -22.50
C SER A 195 34.36 -3.86 -23.69
N PRO A 196 35.59 -4.28 -24.12
CA PRO A 196 36.18 -3.76 -25.34
C PRO A 196 35.31 -3.88 -26.58
N ASP A 197 34.47 -4.93 -26.68
CA ASP A 197 33.48 -5.09 -27.74
C ASP A 197 32.41 -4.00 -27.69
N TYR A 198 31.89 -3.72 -26.50
CA TYR A 198 30.91 -2.64 -26.32
C TYR A 198 31.49 -1.28 -26.67
N GLN A 199 32.73 -0.99 -26.20
CA GLN A 199 33.42 0.27 -26.47
C GLN A 199 33.69 0.44 -27.98
N SER A 200 34.14 -0.62 -28.66
CA SER A 200 34.33 -0.62 -30.11
C SER A 200 33.02 -0.38 -30.87
N GLY A 201 31.96 -1.07 -30.46
CA GLY A 201 30.60 -0.85 -30.99
C GLY A 201 30.13 0.58 -30.80
N PHE A 202 30.29 1.14 -29.59
CA PHE A 202 29.91 2.49 -29.25
C PHE A 202 30.62 3.52 -30.13
N LEU A 203 31.92 3.43 -30.24
CA LEU A 203 32.72 4.30 -31.12
C LEU A 203 32.30 4.16 -32.59
N CYS A 204 32.10 2.93 -33.09
CA CYS A 204 31.60 2.71 -34.43
C CYS A 204 30.26 3.38 -34.69
N GLY A 205 29.31 3.23 -33.77
CA GLY A 205 27.98 3.87 -33.84
C GLY A 205 28.06 5.39 -33.84
N LEU A 206 28.83 5.96 -32.92
CA LEU A 206 28.94 7.42 -32.75
C LEU A 206 29.69 8.08 -33.93
N LEU A 207 30.85 7.53 -34.31
CA LEU A 207 31.72 8.16 -35.30
C LEU A 207 31.21 8.07 -36.76
N ARG A 208 30.31 7.14 -37.04
CA ARG A 208 29.66 7.00 -38.35
C ARG A 208 28.41 7.85 -38.55
N GLY A 209 27.93 8.49 -37.51
CA GLY A 209 26.82 9.43 -37.62
C GLY A 209 27.14 10.59 -38.57
N ASP A 210 26.11 11.24 -39.10
CA ASP A 210 26.20 12.29 -40.11
C ASP A 210 27.12 13.44 -39.67
N ALA A 211 27.85 14.01 -40.63
CA ALA A 211 28.83 15.09 -40.40
C ALA A 211 28.23 16.34 -39.70
N ALA A 212 26.94 16.59 -39.90
CA ALA A 212 26.25 17.69 -39.22
C ALA A 212 26.13 17.46 -37.69
N SER A 213 26.00 16.21 -37.26
CA SER A 213 25.97 15.84 -35.83
C SER A 213 27.36 15.92 -35.20
N ARG A 214 28.46 15.82 -36.01
CA ARG A 214 29.83 15.98 -35.54
C ARG A 214 30.19 17.42 -35.16
N ALA A 215 29.45 18.40 -35.66
CA ALA A 215 29.68 19.82 -35.33
C ALA A 215 29.19 20.17 -33.89
N ALA A 216 28.28 19.40 -33.32
CA ALA A 216 27.82 19.53 -31.96
C ALA A 216 28.54 18.54 -31.03
N ARG A 217 29.86 18.68 -30.85
CA ARG A 217 30.69 17.83 -29.97
C ARG A 217 30.48 18.12 -28.46
N GLU A 218 29.30 18.52 -28.08
CA GLU A 218 28.94 18.78 -26.70
C GLU A 218 27.88 17.77 -26.27
N GLY A 219 28.20 16.89 -25.31
CA GLY A 219 27.27 15.95 -24.74
C GLY A 219 27.94 14.70 -24.15
N ASP A 220 27.24 14.02 -23.26
CA ASP A 220 27.73 12.87 -22.49
C ASP A 220 28.24 11.71 -23.38
N ALA A 221 27.69 11.53 -24.58
CA ALA A 221 28.15 10.52 -25.54
C ALA A 221 29.57 10.78 -26.03
N TRP A 222 29.96 12.04 -26.25
CA TRP A 222 31.30 12.41 -26.68
C TRP A 222 32.33 12.35 -25.55
N ILE A 223 31.92 12.71 -24.33
CA ILE A 223 32.76 12.55 -23.13
C ILE A 223 33.10 11.07 -22.91
N ARG A 224 32.11 10.19 -23.08
CA ARG A 224 32.33 8.73 -22.99
C ARG A 224 33.21 8.22 -24.13
N ALA A 225 33.04 8.74 -25.35
CA ALA A 225 33.88 8.35 -26.51
C ALA A 225 35.34 8.68 -26.27
N ASP A 226 35.66 9.84 -25.70
CA ASP A 226 37.04 10.24 -25.40
C ASP A 226 37.71 9.21 -24.46
N SER A 227 37.01 8.73 -23.43
CA SER A 227 37.54 7.69 -22.53
C SER A 227 37.76 6.32 -23.23
N TYR A 228 36.97 6.00 -24.24
CA TYR A 228 37.10 4.73 -24.98
C TYR A 228 38.21 4.76 -26.05
N LEU A 229 38.57 5.94 -26.55
CA LEU A 229 39.63 6.12 -27.51
C LEU A 229 41.04 5.86 -26.92
N ASP A 230 41.18 5.80 -25.60
CA ASP A 230 42.38 5.37 -24.93
C ASP A 230 42.62 3.86 -25.09
N ASP A 231 41.54 3.08 -25.22
CA ASP A 231 41.59 1.61 -25.28
C ASP A 231 41.36 1.04 -26.68
N VAL A 232 40.71 1.78 -27.60
CA VAL A 232 40.32 1.31 -28.94
C VAL A 232 40.89 2.24 -30.02
N SER A 233 41.64 1.68 -30.97
CA SER A 233 42.17 2.48 -32.06
C SER A 233 41.11 2.99 -33.02
N LEU A 234 41.24 4.22 -33.50
CA LEU A 234 40.29 4.84 -34.44
C LEU A 234 40.05 4.00 -35.73
N PRO A 235 41.07 3.41 -36.36
CA PRO A 235 40.88 2.53 -37.53
C PRO A 235 40.04 1.29 -37.19
N ASP A 236 40.25 0.68 -36.03
CA ASP A 236 39.49 -0.50 -35.59
C ASP A 236 38.06 -0.13 -35.24
N ALA A 237 37.85 1.01 -34.58
CA ALA A 237 36.51 1.54 -34.25
C ALA A 237 35.66 1.82 -35.52
N LEU A 238 36.29 2.20 -36.63
CA LEU A 238 35.61 2.48 -37.89
C LEU A 238 35.40 1.26 -38.79
N ARG A 239 35.98 0.09 -38.42
CA ARG A 239 35.81 -1.13 -39.18
C ARG A 239 34.49 -1.84 -38.85
N TRP A 240 33.77 -2.24 -39.88
CA TRP A 240 32.60 -3.11 -39.69
C TRP A 240 33.10 -4.51 -39.30
N PRO A 241 32.64 -5.08 -38.19
CA PRO A 241 33.05 -6.42 -37.78
C PRO A 241 32.43 -7.49 -38.69
N GLU A 242 33.12 -8.60 -38.88
CA GLU A 242 32.59 -9.74 -39.64
C GLU A 242 31.55 -10.54 -38.85
N ALA A 243 31.73 -10.66 -37.52
CA ALA A 243 30.82 -11.35 -36.61
C ALA A 243 30.72 -10.58 -35.29
N PRO A 244 29.86 -9.55 -35.21
CA PRO A 244 29.71 -8.73 -34.01
C PRO A 244 29.09 -9.53 -32.85
N SER A 245 29.60 -9.29 -31.64
CA SER A 245 29.01 -9.84 -30.41
C SER A 245 27.72 -9.09 -29.99
N GLY A 246 26.97 -9.68 -29.09
CA GLY A 246 25.81 -9.00 -28.50
C GLY A 246 26.19 -7.68 -27.81
N GLU A 247 27.33 -7.64 -27.09
CA GLU A 247 27.83 -6.42 -26.45
C GLU A 247 28.24 -5.37 -27.48
N TRP A 248 28.84 -5.77 -28.60
CA TRP A 248 29.14 -4.85 -29.69
C TRP A 248 27.85 -4.18 -30.23
N TYR A 249 26.79 -4.96 -30.47
CA TYR A 249 25.51 -4.40 -30.95
C TYR A 249 24.87 -3.44 -29.92
N LYS A 250 25.01 -3.74 -28.64
CA LYS A 250 24.53 -2.83 -27.56
C LYS A 250 25.29 -1.51 -27.61
N GLY A 251 26.61 -1.56 -27.67
CA GLY A 251 27.46 -0.39 -27.80
C GLY A 251 27.16 0.40 -29.09
N PHE A 252 27.06 -0.29 -30.22
CA PHE A 252 26.77 0.32 -31.52
C PHE A 252 25.45 1.13 -31.51
N LEU A 253 24.38 0.57 -30.94
CA LEU A 253 23.11 1.29 -30.82
C LEU A 253 23.20 2.46 -29.85
N ALA A 254 23.98 2.35 -28.76
CA ALA A 254 24.20 3.45 -27.83
C ALA A 254 24.93 4.62 -28.50
N GLY A 255 26.00 4.33 -29.22
CA GLY A 255 26.76 5.32 -29.99
C GLY A 255 25.96 5.93 -31.13
N ALA A 256 25.21 5.11 -31.87
CA ALA A 256 24.29 5.57 -32.92
C ALA A 256 23.18 6.47 -32.38
N PHE A 257 22.67 6.20 -31.18
CA PHE A 257 21.72 7.08 -30.51
C PHE A 257 22.34 8.45 -30.21
N GLY A 258 23.56 8.48 -29.68
CA GLY A 258 24.29 9.73 -29.43
C GLY A 258 24.58 10.55 -30.68
N ALA A 259 24.71 9.89 -31.85
CA ALA A 259 25.00 10.56 -33.12
C ALA A 259 23.75 11.04 -33.87
N VAL A 260 22.76 10.17 -34.05
CA VAL A 260 21.60 10.40 -34.95
C VAL A 260 20.28 9.95 -34.33
N GLY A 261 20.30 9.51 -33.08
CA GLY A 261 19.12 9.02 -32.36
C GLY A 261 18.25 10.15 -31.79
N ARG A 262 16.96 9.90 -31.73
CA ARG A 262 15.97 10.78 -31.06
C ARG A 262 15.00 9.94 -30.28
N SER A 263 14.74 10.35 -29.04
CA SER A 263 13.68 9.77 -28.21
C SER A 263 12.34 10.40 -28.54
N GLU A 264 11.37 9.60 -28.92
CA GLU A 264 9.99 9.97 -29.14
C GLU A 264 9.12 9.21 -28.14
N ARG A 265 8.51 9.84 -27.21
CA ARG A 265 7.70 9.31 -26.10
C ARG A 265 7.92 7.79 -25.76
N LEU A 266 7.60 6.87 -26.69
CA LEU A 266 7.71 5.41 -26.52
C LEU A 266 8.50 4.74 -27.67
N ALA A 267 9.23 5.49 -28.47
CA ALA A 267 10.03 4.98 -29.55
C ALA A 267 11.40 5.67 -29.59
N VAL A 268 12.34 5.01 -30.21
CA VAL A 268 13.64 5.60 -30.59
C VAL A 268 13.72 5.59 -32.11
N ALA A 269 14.02 6.74 -32.67
CA ALA A 269 14.17 6.93 -34.10
C ALA A 269 15.60 7.30 -34.44
N PHE A 270 16.10 6.77 -35.56
CA PHE A 270 17.42 7.06 -36.12
C PHE A 270 17.22 7.60 -37.54
N GLU A 271 17.83 8.73 -37.84
CA GLU A 271 17.74 9.36 -39.15
C GLU A 271 19.13 9.57 -39.72
N SER A 272 19.40 9.04 -40.92
CA SER A 272 20.67 9.20 -41.60
C SER A 272 20.54 9.16 -43.13
N THR A 273 21.49 9.76 -43.83
CA THR A 273 21.62 9.66 -45.26
C THR A 273 22.44 8.43 -45.70
N ASP A 274 23.18 7.81 -44.77
CA ASP A 274 23.96 6.59 -45.00
C ASP A 274 23.06 5.34 -44.91
N ARG A 275 22.85 4.68 -46.06
CA ARG A 275 22.03 3.46 -46.16
C ARG A 275 22.70 2.26 -45.45
N ILE A 276 24.02 2.20 -45.43
CA ILE A 276 24.77 1.08 -44.83
C ILE A 276 24.62 1.21 -43.32
N TYR A 277 24.76 2.40 -42.78
CA TYR A 277 24.61 2.68 -41.37
C TYR A 277 23.18 2.36 -40.86
N LEU A 278 22.13 2.79 -41.57
CA LEU A 278 20.75 2.45 -41.23
C LEU A 278 20.44 0.94 -41.31
N ARG A 279 21.11 0.22 -42.25
CA ARG A 279 21.01 -1.24 -42.31
C ARG A 279 21.60 -1.88 -41.05
N TRP A 280 22.78 -1.44 -40.61
CA TRP A 280 23.42 -1.93 -39.40
C TRP A 280 22.59 -1.62 -38.12
N ILE A 281 21.96 -0.45 -38.04
CA ILE A 281 21.02 -0.12 -36.97
C ILE A 281 19.85 -1.11 -36.98
N THR A 282 19.27 -1.41 -38.14
CA THR A 282 18.15 -2.37 -38.25
C THR A 282 18.59 -3.77 -37.83
N GLU A 283 19.78 -4.20 -38.25
CA GLU A 283 20.36 -5.51 -37.89
C GLU A 283 20.62 -5.59 -36.38
N ALA A 284 21.21 -4.57 -35.79
CA ALA A 284 21.46 -4.50 -34.34
C ALA A 284 20.16 -4.55 -33.55
N LEU A 285 19.12 -3.79 -33.93
CA LEU A 285 17.80 -3.86 -33.30
C LEU A 285 17.23 -5.28 -33.37
N THR A 286 17.31 -5.92 -34.54
CA THR A 286 16.80 -7.28 -34.74
C THR A 286 17.58 -8.32 -33.90
N HIS A 287 18.90 -8.22 -33.88
CA HIS A 287 19.77 -9.12 -33.11
C HIS A 287 19.45 -9.05 -31.60
N LEU A 288 19.17 -7.85 -31.09
CA LEU A 288 18.83 -7.63 -29.70
C LEU A 288 17.33 -7.87 -29.38
N GLY A 289 16.58 -8.40 -30.35
CA GLY A 289 15.17 -8.75 -30.18
C GLY A 289 14.24 -7.54 -30.06
N LEU A 290 14.68 -6.38 -30.58
CA LEU A 290 13.85 -5.18 -30.66
C LEU A 290 13.11 -5.16 -32.00
N THR A 291 11.81 -4.98 -31.95
CA THR A 291 11.01 -4.78 -33.17
C THR A 291 11.33 -3.43 -33.79
N SER A 292 11.64 -3.42 -35.09
CA SER A 292 11.75 -2.19 -35.86
C SER A 292 10.55 -2.04 -36.80
N ARG A 293 10.09 -0.81 -36.99
CA ARG A 293 9.09 -0.50 -38.02
C ARG A 293 9.79 -0.52 -39.39
N THR A 294 9.01 -0.80 -40.45
CA THR A 294 9.53 -0.80 -41.82
C THR A 294 10.36 0.44 -42.07
N PRO A 295 11.66 0.32 -42.43
CA PRO A 295 12.52 1.46 -42.63
C PRO A 295 12.03 2.35 -43.74
N VAL A 296 12.03 3.66 -43.50
CA VAL A 296 11.80 4.63 -44.57
C VAL A 296 13.10 4.78 -45.35
N PRO A 297 13.11 4.43 -46.66
CA PRO A 297 14.36 4.44 -47.41
C PRO A 297 14.86 5.87 -47.69
N CYS A 298 16.20 6.02 -47.74
CA CYS A 298 16.84 7.25 -48.17
C CYS A 298 16.39 7.60 -49.61
N ARG A 299 15.98 8.84 -49.83
CA ARG A 299 15.70 9.42 -51.18
C ARG A 299 16.64 10.61 -51.43
N ALA A 300 16.78 11.01 -52.69
CA ALA A 300 17.59 12.19 -53.05
C ALA A 300 17.14 13.41 -52.19
N GLY A 301 18.08 13.92 -51.37
CA GLY A 301 17.82 15.08 -50.51
C GLY A 301 17.00 14.83 -49.25
N ARG A 302 16.66 13.56 -48.90
CA ARG A 302 15.94 13.20 -47.65
C ARG A 302 16.60 12.03 -46.97
N PRO A 303 16.86 12.14 -45.64
CA PRO A 303 17.40 11.02 -44.85
C PRO A 303 16.40 9.85 -44.81
N GLY A 304 16.92 8.65 -44.72
CA GLY A 304 16.15 7.47 -44.32
C GLY A 304 15.90 7.47 -42.83
N ARG A 305 14.94 6.67 -42.39
CA ARG A 305 14.57 6.55 -40.96
C ARG A 305 14.35 5.11 -40.56
N VAL A 306 14.89 4.73 -39.43
CA VAL A 306 14.63 3.47 -38.72
C VAL A 306 14.06 3.81 -37.35
N GLU A 307 13.02 3.11 -36.91
CA GLU A 307 12.32 3.39 -35.67
C GLU A 307 12.01 2.09 -34.93
N THR A 308 12.19 2.07 -33.60
CA THR A 308 11.77 0.95 -32.75
C THR A 308 10.24 0.83 -32.68
N GLY A 309 9.74 -0.25 -32.10
CA GLY A 309 8.33 -0.38 -31.72
C GLY A 309 7.88 0.80 -30.86
N ARG A 310 6.60 1.24 -31.03
CA ARG A 310 6.01 2.36 -30.26
C ARG A 310 5.26 1.85 -29.05
N ASP A 311 5.92 1.02 -28.25
CA ASP A 311 5.36 0.45 -27.03
C ASP A 311 6.37 0.58 -25.89
N LEU A 312 5.86 0.52 -24.65
CA LEU A 312 6.68 0.73 -23.47
C LEU A 312 7.76 -0.35 -23.29
N TRP A 313 7.46 -1.60 -23.67
CA TRP A 313 8.43 -2.68 -23.61
C TRP A 313 9.64 -2.42 -24.53
N SER A 314 9.39 -2.04 -25.78
CA SER A 314 10.47 -1.71 -26.75
C SER A 314 11.31 -0.53 -26.27
N ALA A 315 10.67 0.51 -25.72
CA ALA A 315 11.37 1.69 -25.20
C ALA A 315 12.25 1.36 -24.00
N LEU A 316 11.75 0.60 -23.02
CA LEU A 316 12.51 0.16 -21.85
C LEU A 316 13.65 -0.79 -22.24
N ARG A 317 13.35 -1.78 -23.09
CA ARG A 317 14.35 -2.75 -23.53
C ARG A 317 15.51 -2.08 -24.27
N PHE A 318 15.23 -1.13 -25.16
CA PHE A 318 16.28 -0.34 -25.82
C PHE A 318 17.17 0.35 -24.80
N ARG A 319 16.60 1.04 -23.83
CA ARG A 319 17.33 1.78 -22.80
C ARG A 319 18.20 0.86 -21.93
N HIS A 320 17.63 -0.24 -21.47
CA HIS A 320 18.38 -1.19 -20.64
C HIS A 320 19.52 -1.84 -21.40
N LEU A 321 19.30 -2.24 -22.67
CA LEU A 321 20.33 -2.86 -23.50
C LEU A 321 21.45 -1.90 -23.87
N THR A 322 21.17 -0.63 -24.06
CA THR A 322 22.17 0.34 -24.53
C THR A 322 22.77 1.19 -23.40
N GLY A 323 22.15 1.21 -22.23
CA GLY A 323 22.54 2.09 -21.13
C GLY A 323 22.21 3.57 -21.37
N VAL A 324 21.44 3.89 -22.42
CA VAL A 324 21.02 5.27 -22.73
C VAL A 324 19.85 5.65 -21.83
N LEU A 325 20.12 6.38 -20.75
CA LEU A 325 19.12 6.78 -19.75
C LEU A 325 18.79 8.28 -19.79
N ASP A 326 19.55 9.08 -20.53
CA ASP A 326 19.55 10.55 -20.46
C ASP A 326 18.31 11.23 -21.08
N ALA A 327 17.54 10.51 -21.92
CA ALA A 327 16.29 11.02 -22.42
C ALA A 327 15.13 10.59 -21.50
N PRO A 328 14.29 11.50 -20.99
CA PRO A 328 13.18 11.14 -20.11
C PRO A 328 12.20 10.19 -20.82
N LEU A 329 11.86 9.08 -20.16
CA LEU A 329 10.81 8.18 -20.61
C LEU A 329 9.48 8.63 -20.00
N ASP A 330 8.58 9.19 -20.80
CA ASP A 330 7.22 9.46 -20.33
C ASP A 330 6.30 8.26 -20.59
N ALA A 331 6.27 7.35 -19.61
CA ALA A 331 5.34 6.22 -19.61
C ALA A 331 3.94 6.58 -19.06
N SER A 332 3.75 7.82 -18.57
CA SER A 332 2.50 8.25 -17.94
C SER A 332 1.31 8.11 -18.89
N GLY A 333 0.25 7.48 -18.38
CA GLY A 333 -0.99 7.28 -19.13
C GLY A 333 -0.95 6.14 -20.17
N VAL A 334 0.19 5.43 -20.33
CA VAL A 334 0.28 4.21 -21.15
C VAL A 334 -0.54 3.11 -20.49
N GLY A 335 -1.32 2.38 -21.27
CA GLY A 335 -2.14 1.26 -20.77
C GLY A 335 -1.28 0.09 -20.31
N VAL A 336 -1.57 -0.43 -19.14
CA VAL A 336 -0.99 -1.68 -18.61
C VAL A 336 -1.76 -2.85 -19.19
N ARG A 337 -1.08 -3.88 -19.67
CA ARG A 337 -1.72 -5.04 -20.31
C ARG A 337 -1.21 -6.35 -19.70
N ALA A 338 -2.07 -7.34 -19.67
CA ALA A 338 -1.67 -8.73 -19.50
C ALA A 338 -1.03 -9.23 -20.80
N ASP A 339 0.06 -9.96 -20.69
CA ASP A 339 0.79 -10.49 -21.85
C ASP A 339 0.99 -12.00 -21.69
N ARG A 340 0.81 -12.76 -22.77
CA ARG A 340 1.06 -14.20 -22.79
C ARG A 340 2.51 -14.58 -22.45
N ARG A 341 3.45 -13.68 -22.69
CA ARG A 341 4.85 -13.85 -22.28
C ARG A 341 5.01 -13.84 -20.77
N LEU A 342 4.07 -13.21 -20.05
CA LEU A 342 4.03 -13.13 -18.60
C LEU A 342 3.08 -14.18 -17.98
N ALA A 343 2.85 -15.28 -18.68
CA ALA A 343 2.11 -16.40 -18.11
C ALA A 343 2.93 -17.05 -17.00
N VAL A 344 2.28 -17.37 -15.89
CA VAL A 344 2.89 -18.14 -14.80
C VAL A 344 3.24 -19.53 -15.30
N ALA A 345 4.53 -19.85 -15.36
CA ALA A 345 5.02 -21.16 -15.82
C ALA A 345 5.25 -22.13 -14.67
N ASP A 346 5.67 -21.60 -13.48
CA ASP A 346 5.94 -22.42 -12.30
C ASP A 346 5.81 -21.61 -11.01
N ILE A 347 5.46 -22.29 -9.91
CA ILE A 347 5.41 -21.75 -8.55
C ILE A 347 6.04 -22.78 -7.61
N GLU A 348 7.24 -22.49 -7.12
CA GLU A 348 8.04 -23.36 -6.27
C GLU A 348 8.07 -22.84 -4.84
N ASP A 349 7.74 -23.69 -3.87
CA ASP A 349 8.05 -23.42 -2.45
C ASP A 349 9.54 -23.71 -2.23
N LEU A 350 10.30 -22.69 -1.85
CA LEU A 350 11.74 -22.84 -1.63
C LEU A 350 12.08 -23.58 -0.33
N GLY A 351 11.12 -23.79 0.56
CA GLY A 351 11.37 -24.38 1.88
C GLY A 351 12.30 -23.53 2.76
N LEU A 352 12.57 -22.29 2.38
CA LEU A 352 13.50 -21.37 3.03
C LEU A 352 12.77 -20.13 3.55
N THR A 353 13.22 -19.63 4.69
CA THR A 353 12.86 -18.30 5.18
C THR A 353 13.96 -17.33 4.77
N LEU A 354 13.63 -16.40 3.88
CA LEU A 354 14.59 -15.44 3.32
C LEU A 354 14.29 -14.02 3.81
N PRO A 355 15.32 -13.14 3.83
CA PRO A 355 15.09 -11.70 3.98
C PRO A 355 14.37 -11.17 2.74
N LEU A 356 13.19 -10.63 2.93
CA LEU A 356 12.34 -10.05 1.91
C LEU A 356 12.09 -8.58 2.21
N PHE A 357 11.75 -7.82 1.18
CA PHE A 357 11.55 -6.38 1.25
C PHE A 357 10.19 -5.99 0.65
N ASP A 358 9.66 -4.87 1.12
CA ASP A 358 8.51 -4.21 0.48
C ASP A 358 8.66 -2.69 0.59
N ILE A 359 7.92 -1.98 -0.25
CA ILE A 359 7.82 -0.53 -0.22
C ILE A 359 6.35 -0.12 -0.14
N SER A 360 6.05 1.02 0.45
CA SER A 360 4.75 1.63 0.24
C SER A 360 4.86 2.78 -0.76
N THR A 361 3.89 2.87 -1.66
CA THR A 361 3.85 3.90 -2.70
C THR A 361 2.51 4.63 -2.69
N GLY A 362 2.48 5.81 -3.29
CA GLY A 362 1.25 6.59 -3.40
C GLY A 362 0.14 5.91 -4.22
N THR A 363 0.47 4.94 -5.07
CA THR A 363 -0.50 4.19 -5.91
C THR A 363 -0.96 2.87 -5.29
N GLY A 364 -0.28 2.37 -4.25
CA GLY A 364 -0.58 1.07 -3.65
C GLY A 364 -0.04 -0.12 -4.46
N ASP A 365 0.78 0.15 -5.48
CA ASP A 365 1.48 -0.84 -6.31
C ASP A 365 2.77 -0.24 -6.91
N PHE A 366 3.58 -1.09 -7.49
CA PHE A 366 4.81 -0.74 -8.20
C PHE A 366 5.17 -1.82 -9.23
N ILE A 367 6.15 -1.55 -10.09
CA ILE A 367 6.60 -2.52 -11.09
C ILE A 367 7.87 -3.21 -10.61
N ALA A 368 7.74 -4.49 -10.29
CA ALA A 368 8.79 -5.37 -9.81
C ALA A 368 9.17 -6.37 -10.90
N ASP A 369 10.40 -6.35 -11.36
CA ASP A 369 10.92 -7.16 -12.49
C ASP A 369 9.93 -7.27 -13.65
N GLY A 370 9.40 -6.11 -14.04
CA GLY A 370 8.49 -5.97 -15.18
C GLY A 370 7.03 -6.32 -14.93
N VAL A 371 6.62 -6.77 -13.74
CA VAL A 371 5.23 -7.07 -13.40
C VAL A 371 4.64 -6.15 -12.34
N VAL A 372 3.32 -5.97 -12.36
CA VAL A 372 2.60 -5.15 -11.37
C VAL A 372 2.49 -5.91 -10.06
N SER A 373 3.10 -5.35 -9.02
CA SER A 373 3.24 -5.88 -7.66
C SER A 373 2.51 -5.02 -6.66
N HIS A 374 1.83 -5.64 -5.71
CA HIS A 374 1.06 -4.95 -4.67
C HIS A 374 1.93 -4.49 -3.50
N ASN A 375 1.54 -3.36 -2.84
CA ASN A 375 2.11 -2.92 -1.57
C ASN A 375 1.03 -2.48 -0.55
N CYS A 376 1.42 -2.25 0.71
CA CYS A 376 0.49 -1.91 1.80
C CYS A 376 0.51 -0.41 2.15
N PHE A 377 -0.65 0.16 2.53
CA PHE A 377 -0.84 1.62 2.75
C PHE A 377 -1.15 2.06 4.20
N ALA A 378 -1.58 1.16 5.10
CA ALA A 378 -2.20 1.54 6.39
C ALA A 378 -1.19 1.92 7.51
N ARG A 379 0.08 1.97 7.23
CA ARG A 379 1.16 1.76 8.19
C ARG A 379 1.87 3.02 8.69
N GLY A 380 1.58 4.17 8.11
CA GLY A 380 2.22 5.46 8.47
C GLY A 380 2.11 5.89 9.94
N THR A 381 1.23 5.26 10.74
CA THR A 381 1.09 5.57 12.18
C THR A 381 2.21 5.02 13.05
N HIS A 382 3.00 4.04 12.54
CA HIS A 382 4.15 3.47 13.25
C HIS A 382 5.44 4.28 13.09
N LYS A 383 5.52 5.12 12.07
CA LYS A 383 6.66 6.00 11.81
C LYS A 383 7.02 6.92 12.99
N TYR A 384 6.02 7.34 13.78
CA TYR A 384 6.24 8.14 15.00
C TYR A 384 6.87 7.36 16.16
N LEU A 385 7.08 6.05 16.01
CA LEU A 385 7.61 5.16 17.03
C LEU A 385 8.99 4.60 16.65
N ASP A 386 9.60 5.09 15.55
CA ASP A 386 10.75 4.47 14.90
C ASP A 386 10.53 2.95 14.66
N LEU A 387 9.27 2.55 14.61
CA LEU A 387 8.84 1.25 14.18
C LEU A 387 8.58 1.29 12.68
N ASP A 388 8.96 0.22 12.03
CA ASP A 388 8.74 0.05 10.61
C ASP A 388 7.23 0.02 10.32
N PRO A 389 6.70 1.00 9.55
CA PRO A 389 5.26 1.02 9.25
C PRO A 389 4.84 -0.15 8.37
N GLY A 390 5.77 -0.87 7.79
CA GLY A 390 5.54 -2.03 6.96
C GLY A 390 5.32 -3.31 7.76
N HIS A 391 6.34 -3.78 8.42
CA HIS A 391 6.36 -5.02 9.16
C HIS A 391 5.74 -4.87 10.56
N ASP A 392 5.89 -3.69 11.15
CA ASP A 392 5.66 -3.54 12.58
C ASP A 392 4.21 -3.18 12.93
N PHE A 393 3.43 -2.67 11.97
CA PHE A 393 2.06 -2.22 12.24
C PHE A 393 1.12 -3.34 12.68
N ASP A 394 1.29 -4.53 12.16
CA ASP A 394 0.45 -5.71 12.43
C ASP A 394 1.20 -6.81 13.17
N SER A 395 2.53 -6.78 13.12
CA SER A 395 3.39 -7.75 13.80
C SER A 395 4.00 -7.20 15.09
N ARG A 396 4.07 -5.88 15.28
CA ARG A 396 4.63 -5.21 16.46
C ARG A 396 3.60 -4.30 17.12
N ILE A 397 2.87 -4.87 18.05
CA ILE A 397 1.81 -4.16 18.75
C ILE A 397 2.39 -3.50 20.00
N VAL A 398 2.26 -2.18 20.10
CA VAL A 398 2.65 -1.47 21.32
C VAL A 398 1.49 -1.53 22.31
N VAL A 399 1.79 -2.01 23.52
CA VAL A 399 0.84 -2.23 24.59
C VAL A 399 1.22 -1.34 25.78
N LYS A 400 0.31 -0.49 26.21
CA LYS A 400 0.50 0.36 27.38
C LYS A 400 0.09 -0.40 28.64
N VAL A 401 1.01 -1.23 29.17
CA VAL A 401 0.72 -2.17 30.26
C VAL A 401 0.29 -1.50 31.58
N ASN A 402 0.57 -0.22 31.75
CA ASN A 402 0.14 0.56 32.91
C ASN A 402 -1.12 1.41 32.63
N ALA A 403 -1.94 1.03 31.65
CA ALA A 403 -3.11 1.79 31.26
C ALA A 403 -4.11 2.00 32.40
N GLY A 404 -4.36 0.97 33.22
CA GLY A 404 -5.24 1.04 34.38
C GLY A 404 -4.77 2.07 35.43
N ASP A 405 -3.48 2.01 35.80
CA ASP A 405 -2.88 2.96 36.75
C ASP A 405 -2.88 4.39 36.23
N LEU A 406 -2.57 4.54 34.93
CA LEU A 406 -2.53 5.85 34.30
C LEU A 406 -3.90 6.52 34.28
N ILE A 407 -4.93 5.80 33.85
CA ILE A 407 -6.25 6.38 33.76
C ILE A 407 -6.77 6.77 35.15
N ARG A 408 -6.58 5.95 36.19
CA ARG A 408 -6.93 6.29 37.56
C ARG A 408 -6.26 7.59 38.01
N ARG A 409 -4.97 7.71 37.79
CA ARG A 409 -4.19 8.92 38.15
C ARG A 409 -4.64 10.15 37.36
N GLU A 410 -4.92 10.01 36.06
CA GLU A 410 -5.32 11.12 35.21
C GLU A 410 -6.75 11.59 35.52
N LEU A 411 -7.68 10.67 35.82
CA LEU A 411 -9.04 11.00 36.24
C LEU A 411 -9.10 11.62 37.65
N ALA A 412 -8.21 11.21 38.56
CA ALA A 412 -8.10 11.77 39.92
C ALA A 412 -7.43 13.16 39.93
N ALA A 413 -6.83 13.61 38.84
CA ALA A 413 -6.14 14.88 38.82
C ALA A 413 -7.15 16.06 38.91
N ALA A 414 -6.88 17.03 39.80
CA ALA A 414 -7.75 18.19 40.01
C ALA A 414 -8.04 19.03 38.74
N ARG A 415 -7.18 18.93 37.74
CA ARG A 415 -7.36 19.60 36.43
C ARG A 415 -8.27 18.84 35.46
N TRP A 416 -8.67 17.60 35.81
CA TRP A 416 -9.56 16.81 34.96
C TRP A 416 -11.00 17.31 35.13
N SER A 417 -11.66 17.61 34.01
CA SER A 417 -13.00 18.22 34.01
C SER A 417 -14.14 17.21 34.06
N GLY A 418 -13.86 15.89 34.11
CA GLY A 418 -14.89 14.86 33.96
C GLY A 418 -15.46 14.76 32.54
N ALA A 419 -14.75 15.25 31.54
CA ALA A 419 -15.22 15.26 30.15
C ALA A 419 -15.39 13.84 29.58
N PRO A 420 -16.36 13.61 28.67
CA PRO A 420 -16.57 12.30 28.04
C PRO A 420 -15.34 11.83 27.26
N ILE A 421 -15.00 10.55 27.40
CA ILE A 421 -13.85 9.92 26.74
C ILE A 421 -14.35 8.93 25.68
N ALA A 422 -13.87 9.09 24.43
CA ALA A 422 -14.16 8.16 23.34
C ALA A 422 -13.06 7.09 23.17
N MET A 423 -13.46 5.85 22.99
CA MET A 423 -12.58 4.70 22.79
C MET A 423 -12.94 3.93 21.52
N GLY A 424 -11.93 3.31 20.86
CA GLY A 424 -12.16 2.55 19.62
C GLY A 424 -12.26 3.40 18.35
N THR A 425 -11.87 4.66 18.42
CA THR A 425 -12.01 5.61 17.30
C THR A 425 -10.84 5.59 16.32
N ASN A 426 -9.68 5.08 16.75
CA ASN A 426 -8.46 4.99 15.93
C ASN A 426 -7.98 3.54 15.80
N VAL A 427 -7.95 2.81 16.89
CA VAL A 427 -7.63 1.39 16.95
C VAL A 427 -8.70 0.72 17.80
N ASP A 428 -9.20 -0.44 17.38
CA ASP A 428 -10.23 -1.16 18.14
C ASP A 428 -9.67 -1.59 19.51
N VAL A 429 -10.29 -1.14 20.58
CA VAL A 429 -9.84 -1.47 21.95
C VAL A 429 -10.14 -2.91 22.33
N TYR A 430 -11.05 -3.58 21.60
CA TYR A 430 -11.34 -5.01 21.75
C TYR A 430 -10.75 -5.87 20.62
N GLN A 431 -9.63 -5.42 20.04
CA GLN A 431 -8.85 -6.23 19.10
C GLN A 431 -8.32 -7.53 19.75
N ARG A 432 -7.76 -8.45 18.95
CA ARG A 432 -7.24 -9.75 19.45
C ARG A 432 -6.28 -9.62 20.64
N ALA A 433 -5.41 -8.60 20.66
CA ALA A 433 -4.46 -8.33 21.73
C ALA A 433 -5.16 -8.18 23.11
N GLU A 434 -6.37 -7.59 23.14
CA GLU A 434 -7.13 -7.41 24.37
C GLU A 434 -7.56 -8.75 25.00
N GLY A 435 -7.70 -9.81 24.23
CA GLY A 435 -7.93 -11.16 24.76
C GLY A 435 -6.81 -11.64 25.68
N ARG A 436 -5.58 -11.18 25.45
CA ARG A 436 -4.39 -11.55 26.25
C ARG A 436 -4.07 -10.54 27.33
N TYR A 437 -4.01 -9.25 26.99
CA TYR A 437 -3.54 -8.20 27.91
C TYR A 437 -4.58 -7.73 28.91
N ARG A 438 -5.86 -7.84 28.59
CA ARG A 438 -6.99 -7.53 29.47
C ARG A 438 -6.90 -6.13 30.10
N LEU A 439 -6.51 -5.12 29.29
CA LEU A 439 -6.38 -3.74 29.77
C LEU A 439 -7.74 -3.05 29.94
N MET A 440 -8.72 -3.44 29.14
CA MET A 440 -10.05 -2.82 29.20
C MET A 440 -10.76 -2.98 30.55
N PRO A 441 -10.71 -4.13 31.26
CA PRO A 441 -11.29 -4.24 32.60
C PRO A 441 -10.77 -3.19 33.58
N GLU A 442 -9.48 -2.92 33.59
CA GLU A 442 -8.86 -1.93 34.48
C GLU A 442 -9.26 -0.50 34.10
N ILE A 443 -9.31 -0.22 32.80
CA ILE A 443 -9.74 1.08 32.26
C ILE A 443 -11.22 1.33 32.63
N LEU A 444 -12.08 0.35 32.41
CA LEU A 444 -13.51 0.46 32.72
C LEU A 444 -13.76 0.61 34.23
N ALA A 445 -13.01 -0.14 35.05
CA ALA A 445 -13.08 -0.01 36.51
C ALA A 445 -12.70 1.41 36.96
N ALA A 446 -11.64 1.99 36.38
CA ALA A 446 -11.23 3.36 36.69
C ALA A 446 -12.31 4.39 36.28
N LEU A 447 -12.90 4.24 35.09
CA LEU A 447 -13.97 5.12 34.59
C LEU A 447 -15.21 5.01 35.49
N ARG A 448 -15.60 3.81 35.92
CA ARG A 448 -16.69 3.58 36.90
C ARG A 448 -16.37 4.24 38.23
N ASP A 449 -15.22 4.00 38.80
CA ASP A 449 -14.83 4.47 40.14
C ASP A 449 -14.78 6.00 40.23
N HIS A 450 -14.51 6.68 39.11
CA HIS A 450 -14.50 8.14 39.00
C HIS A 450 -15.79 8.69 38.38
N ALA A 451 -16.79 7.87 38.14
CA ALA A 451 -18.05 8.24 37.49
C ALA A 451 -17.85 9.08 36.20
N ASN A 452 -16.79 8.73 35.42
CA ASN A 452 -16.47 9.49 34.22
C ASN A 452 -17.22 8.97 33.00
N PRO A 453 -17.95 9.79 32.27
CA PRO A 453 -18.70 9.37 31.08
C PRO A 453 -17.74 8.90 29.97
N PHE A 454 -18.16 7.83 29.26
CA PHE A 454 -17.36 7.30 28.15
C PHE A 454 -18.20 6.67 27.05
N SER A 455 -17.58 6.56 25.87
CA SER A 455 -18.14 5.84 24.73
C SER A 455 -17.17 4.82 24.16
N ILE A 456 -17.69 3.70 23.68
CA ILE A 456 -16.92 2.63 23.03
C ILE A 456 -17.52 2.36 21.66
N LEU A 457 -16.68 2.43 20.61
CA LEU A 457 -16.99 1.94 19.28
C LEU A 457 -16.12 0.70 19.00
N THR A 458 -16.71 -0.42 18.62
CA THR A 458 -15.97 -1.66 18.36
C THR A 458 -16.59 -2.53 17.26
N LYS A 459 -15.78 -3.38 16.66
CA LYS A 459 -16.17 -4.58 15.90
C LYS A 459 -15.94 -5.85 16.72
N GLY A 460 -15.24 -5.73 17.85
CA GLY A 460 -14.79 -6.85 18.69
C GLY A 460 -15.88 -7.39 19.60
N THR A 461 -16.12 -8.70 19.54
CA THR A 461 -17.10 -9.38 20.43
C THR A 461 -16.54 -9.63 21.84
N LEU A 462 -15.24 -9.36 22.08
CA LEU A 462 -14.62 -9.46 23.41
C LEU A 462 -15.23 -8.49 24.44
N ILE A 463 -15.92 -7.46 24.02
CA ILE A 463 -16.65 -6.53 24.92
C ILE A 463 -17.64 -7.28 25.83
N LEU A 464 -18.18 -8.42 25.39
CA LEU A 464 -19.10 -9.24 26.18
C LEU A 464 -18.45 -9.86 27.44
N ARG A 465 -17.13 -10.01 27.46
CA ARG A 465 -16.39 -10.43 28.64
C ARG A 465 -16.55 -9.44 29.80
N ASP A 466 -16.65 -8.17 29.46
CA ASP A 466 -16.63 -7.07 30.41
C ASP A 466 -18.05 -6.53 30.71
N LEU A 467 -19.11 -7.30 30.34
CA LEU A 467 -20.51 -6.90 30.47
C LEU A 467 -20.90 -6.50 31.89
N GLU A 468 -20.48 -7.27 32.88
CA GLU A 468 -20.78 -6.95 34.30
C GLU A 468 -20.18 -5.59 34.69
N LEU A 469 -18.95 -5.34 34.31
CA LEU A 469 -18.25 -4.09 34.62
C LEU A 469 -18.87 -2.88 33.88
N LEU A 470 -19.30 -3.08 32.64
CA LEU A 470 -20.06 -2.07 31.89
C LEU A 470 -21.38 -1.76 32.57
N THR A 471 -22.10 -2.77 33.08
CA THR A 471 -23.36 -2.58 33.84
C THR A 471 -23.11 -1.81 35.14
N GLN A 472 -22.05 -2.13 35.87
CA GLN A 472 -21.67 -1.38 37.07
C GLN A 472 -21.31 0.09 36.73
N ALA A 473 -20.63 0.33 35.63
CA ALA A 473 -20.28 1.67 35.18
C ALA A 473 -21.56 2.47 34.78
N ALA A 474 -22.47 1.83 34.04
CA ALA A 474 -23.72 2.46 33.63
C ALA A 474 -24.66 2.84 34.82
N ALA A 475 -24.44 2.22 35.98
CA ALA A 475 -25.18 2.59 37.21
C ALA A 475 -24.69 3.92 37.83
N VAL A 476 -23.49 4.40 37.47
CA VAL A 476 -22.86 5.57 38.11
C VAL A 476 -22.49 6.68 37.11
N THR A 477 -22.46 6.39 35.81
CA THR A 477 -22.11 7.36 34.79
C THR A 477 -22.73 7.03 33.43
N ASP A 478 -22.68 7.98 32.48
CA ASP A 478 -23.16 7.76 31.11
C ASP A 478 -22.19 6.82 30.34
N VAL A 479 -22.74 5.68 29.91
CA VAL A 479 -22.04 4.70 29.08
C VAL A 479 -22.73 4.58 27.73
N SER A 480 -22.01 4.96 26.67
CA SER A 480 -22.51 4.87 25.30
C SER A 480 -21.75 3.78 24.54
N LEU A 481 -22.48 2.78 24.04
CA LEU A 481 -21.88 1.66 23.30
C LEU A 481 -22.36 1.67 21.84
N ALA A 482 -21.43 1.47 20.94
CA ALA A 482 -21.72 1.38 19.52
C ALA A 482 -20.95 0.24 18.86
N PHE A 483 -21.60 -0.42 17.89
CA PHE A 483 -20.97 -1.42 17.02
C PHE A 483 -20.86 -0.92 15.59
N SER A 484 -19.81 -1.33 14.91
CA SER A 484 -19.69 -1.14 13.48
C SER A 484 -20.15 -2.41 12.76
N VAL A 485 -21.27 -2.32 12.01
CA VAL A 485 -21.81 -3.38 11.16
C VAL A 485 -22.17 -2.74 9.83
N GLY A 486 -21.31 -2.92 8.81
CA GLY A 486 -21.49 -2.28 7.50
C GLY A 486 -22.54 -2.97 6.63
N PHE A 487 -22.73 -4.26 6.82
CA PHE A 487 -23.61 -5.15 6.03
C PHE A 487 -23.77 -6.49 6.75
N VAL A 488 -24.74 -7.31 6.30
CA VAL A 488 -24.95 -8.68 6.82
C VAL A 488 -24.51 -9.77 5.86
N ASP A 489 -24.21 -9.43 4.61
CA ASP A 489 -23.71 -10.36 3.60
C ASP A 489 -22.36 -10.97 4.02
N GLU A 490 -22.34 -12.29 4.23
CA GLU A 490 -21.14 -13.01 4.63
C GLU A 490 -20.11 -13.15 3.51
N GLN A 491 -20.51 -13.10 2.24
CA GLN A 491 -19.57 -13.17 1.11
C GLN A 491 -18.79 -11.85 1.02
N VAL A 492 -19.50 -10.73 1.11
CA VAL A 492 -18.90 -9.40 1.19
C VAL A 492 -18.00 -9.28 2.42
N TRP A 493 -18.43 -9.81 3.57
CA TRP A 493 -17.59 -9.80 4.78
C TRP A 493 -16.29 -10.59 4.59
N ARG A 494 -16.34 -11.80 4.02
CA ARG A 494 -15.14 -12.63 3.80
C ARG A 494 -14.13 -11.94 2.88
N SER A 495 -14.58 -11.17 1.91
CA SER A 495 -13.69 -10.46 0.98
C SER A 495 -13.23 -9.10 1.52
N ALA A 496 -14.12 -8.32 2.16
CA ALA A 496 -13.85 -6.95 2.57
C ALA A 496 -13.25 -6.82 3.99
N GLU A 497 -13.65 -7.67 4.95
CA GLU A 497 -13.29 -7.58 6.37
C GLU A 497 -12.90 -8.93 7.02
N PRO A 498 -12.09 -9.81 6.40
CA PRO A 498 -11.85 -11.19 6.84
C PRO A 498 -11.23 -11.31 8.24
N GLY A 499 -10.48 -10.30 8.68
CA GLY A 499 -9.83 -10.26 9.99
C GLY A 499 -10.73 -9.88 11.17
N THR A 500 -12.01 -9.58 10.93
CA THR A 500 -12.94 -9.11 11.96
C THR A 500 -13.97 -10.21 12.31
N PRO A 501 -14.63 -10.16 13.48
CA PRO A 501 -15.77 -11.03 13.75
C PRO A 501 -16.87 -10.88 12.68
N SER A 502 -17.50 -11.99 12.28
CA SER A 502 -18.56 -11.94 11.26
C SER A 502 -19.71 -11.03 11.66
N PRO A 503 -20.48 -10.48 10.70
CA PRO A 503 -21.63 -9.64 10.97
C PRO A 503 -22.62 -10.30 11.95
N ARG A 504 -22.89 -11.60 11.78
CA ARG A 504 -23.74 -12.38 12.68
C ARG A 504 -23.22 -12.38 14.13
N ARG A 505 -21.91 -12.55 14.33
CA ARG A 505 -21.32 -12.52 15.67
C ARG A 505 -21.36 -11.13 16.29
N ARG A 506 -21.22 -10.07 15.48
CA ARG A 506 -21.35 -8.68 15.95
C ARG A 506 -22.80 -8.39 16.36
N LEU A 507 -23.79 -8.81 15.57
CA LEU A 507 -25.22 -8.66 15.89
C LEU A 507 -25.62 -9.48 17.11
N ASP A 508 -25.04 -10.68 17.31
CA ASP A 508 -25.24 -11.44 18.55
C ASP A 508 -24.70 -10.68 19.78
N ALA A 509 -23.55 -10.03 19.63
CA ALA A 509 -23.02 -9.19 20.71
C ALA A 509 -23.93 -7.97 20.99
N VAL A 510 -24.46 -7.32 19.95
CA VAL A 510 -25.45 -6.23 20.10
C VAL A 510 -26.65 -6.74 20.88
N ARG A 511 -27.25 -7.86 20.49
CA ARG A 511 -28.42 -8.45 21.17
C ARG A 511 -28.13 -8.70 22.66
N ARG A 512 -27.03 -9.36 22.99
CA ARG A 512 -26.66 -9.68 24.37
C ARG A 512 -26.45 -8.44 25.24
N LEU A 513 -25.91 -7.37 24.67
CA LEU A 513 -25.77 -6.08 25.38
C LEU A 513 -27.12 -5.39 25.53
N THR A 514 -27.98 -5.48 24.52
CA THR A 514 -29.34 -4.94 24.60
C THR A 514 -30.20 -5.69 25.64
N ASP A 515 -30.09 -7.03 25.66
CA ASP A 515 -30.77 -7.86 26.67
C ASP A 515 -30.28 -7.54 28.10
N ALA A 516 -29.06 -7.05 28.24
CA ALA A 516 -28.49 -6.57 29.49
C ALA A 516 -28.91 -5.11 29.84
N GLY A 517 -29.76 -4.49 29.02
CA GLY A 517 -30.34 -3.16 29.29
C GLY A 517 -29.58 -1.98 28.65
N PHE A 518 -28.58 -2.22 27.83
CA PHE A 518 -27.86 -1.15 27.15
C PHE A 518 -28.58 -0.66 25.90
N SER A 519 -28.56 0.66 25.70
CA SER A 519 -28.95 1.28 24.42
C SER A 519 -27.78 1.22 23.45
N ILE A 520 -27.85 0.35 22.44
CA ILE A 520 -26.75 0.15 21.50
C ILE A 520 -27.03 0.90 20.20
N GLY A 521 -26.12 1.82 19.86
CA GLY A 521 -26.06 2.42 18.53
C GLY A 521 -25.27 1.54 17.56
N VAL A 522 -25.74 1.44 16.30
CA VAL A 522 -24.97 0.75 15.26
C VAL A 522 -24.55 1.76 14.19
N LEU A 523 -23.24 1.82 13.92
CA LEU A 523 -22.71 2.48 12.75
C LEU A 523 -22.79 1.50 11.57
N LEU A 524 -23.65 1.81 10.61
CA LEU A 524 -23.69 1.13 9.31
C LEU A 524 -22.47 1.57 8.50
N ALA A 525 -21.33 0.98 8.81
CA ALA A 525 -20.00 1.49 8.44
C ALA A 525 -18.99 0.39 8.10
N PRO A 526 -18.37 0.48 6.91
CA PRO A 526 -18.71 1.36 5.79
C PRO A 526 -19.88 0.82 4.96
N ILE A 527 -20.68 1.71 4.36
CA ILE A 527 -21.59 1.33 3.29
C ILE A 527 -20.80 1.38 1.99
N LEU A 528 -20.80 0.28 1.24
CA LEU A 528 -19.98 0.08 0.05
C LEU A 528 -20.81 0.35 -1.22
N PRO A 529 -20.51 1.42 -1.99
CA PRO A 529 -21.27 1.76 -3.19
C PRO A 529 -21.38 0.62 -4.21
N GLY A 530 -22.60 0.24 -4.61
CA GLY A 530 -22.84 -0.84 -5.57
C GLY A 530 -22.74 -2.26 -5.02
N LEU A 531 -22.38 -2.41 -3.74
CA LEU A 531 -22.27 -3.70 -3.07
C LEU A 531 -23.27 -3.83 -1.91
N THR A 532 -23.34 -2.81 -1.08
CA THR A 532 -24.17 -2.82 0.13
C THR A 532 -25.07 -1.57 0.24
N ASP A 533 -25.16 -0.79 -0.83
CA ASP A 533 -25.94 0.44 -0.92
C ASP A 533 -27.28 0.28 -1.68
N THR A 534 -27.62 -0.94 -2.13
CA THR A 534 -28.94 -1.19 -2.72
C THR A 534 -30.03 -1.07 -1.64
N GLU A 535 -31.27 -0.80 -2.05
CA GLU A 535 -32.37 -0.66 -1.10
C GLU A 535 -32.60 -1.95 -0.32
N GLU A 536 -32.50 -3.09 -0.99
CA GLU A 536 -32.65 -4.43 -0.42
C GLU A 536 -31.56 -4.73 0.61
N SER A 537 -30.28 -4.49 0.26
CA SER A 537 -29.16 -4.76 1.16
C SER A 537 -29.19 -3.85 2.39
N LEU A 538 -29.55 -2.58 2.22
CA LEU A 538 -29.70 -1.64 3.33
C LEU A 538 -30.88 -2.04 4.23
N ASP A 539 -32.02 -2.42 3.66
CA ASP A 539 -33.18 -2.84 4.41
C ASP A 539 -32.93 -4.13 5.19
N GLU A 540 -32.35 -5.13 4.56
CA GLU A 540 -31.94 -6.40 5.20
C GLU A 540 -30.98 -6.16 6.38
N THR A 541 -29.97 -5.31 6.15
CA THR A 541 -28.99 -4.99 7.19
C THR A 541 -29.63 -4.22 8.34
N VAL A 542 -30.48 -3.25 8.05
CA VAL A 542 -31.19 -2.46 9.07
C VAL A 542 -32.20 -3.33 9.81
N ALA A 543 -32.91 -4.24 9.13
CA ALA A 543 -33.78 -5.22 9.75
C ALA A 543 -33.04 -6.12 10.74
N ALA A 544 -31.88 -6.63 10.35
CA ALA A 544 -31.05 -7.47 11.21
C ALA A 544 -30.49 -6.69 12.43
N ILE A 545 -30.14 -5.41 12.24
CA ILE A 545 -29.72 -4.51 13.31
C ILE A 545 -30.89 -4.27 14.30
N ALA A 546 -32.08 -4.03 13.78
CA ALA A 546 -33.28 -3.85 14.60
C ALA A 546 -33.66 -5.14 15.36
N ALA A 547 -33.60 -6.29 14.68
CA ALA A 547 -33.85 -7.60 15.29
C ALA A 547 -32.83 -7.96 16.39
N ALA A 548 -31.63 -7.40 16.34
CA ALA A 548 -30.62 -7.50 17.39
C ALA A 548 -30.92 -6.54 18.58
N GLY A 549 -31.96 -5.72 18.51
CA GLY A 549 -32.38 -4.81 19.58
C GLY A 549 -31.61 -3.49 19.61
N ALA A 550 -30.89 -3.13 18.57
CA ALA A 550 -30.22 -1.84 18.49
C ALA A 550 -31.25 -0.69 18.59
N THR A 551 -30.87 0.42 19.22
CA THR A 551 -31.74 1.58 19.41
C THR A 551 -31.64 2.61 18.30
N SER A 552 -30.50 2.60 17.58
CA SER A 552 -30.27 3.55 16.50
C SER A 552 -29.31 2.99 15.45
N VAL A 553 -29.43 3.50 14.22
CA VAL A 553 -28.50 3.22 13.14
C VAL A 553 -28.01 4.53 12.52
N THR A 554 -26.70 4.63 12.33
CA THR A 554 -26.06 5.79 11.71
C THR A 554 -25.34 5.36 10.44
N PRO A 555 -25.76 5.83 9.25
CA PRO A 555 -25.09 5.51 8.02
C PRO A 555 -23.73 6.24 7.93
N ILE A 556 -22.71 5.49 7.60
CA ILE A 556 -21.38 6.02 7.28
C ILE A 556 -21.02 5.53 5.87
N PRO A 557 -21.23 6.36 4.84
CA PRO A 557 -20.75 6.05 3.50
C PRO A 557 -19.25 5.82 3.51
N LEU A 558 -18.79 4.92 2.67
CA LEU A 558 -17.36 4.69 2.50
C LEU A 558 -16.64 6.00 2.21
N HIS A 559 -15.53 6.22 2.90
CA HIS A 559 -14.60 7.29 2.57
C HIS A 559 -13.20 6.69 2.34
N LEU A 560 -12.58 7.12 1.25
CA LEU A 560 -11.33 6.59 0.75
C LEU A 560 -10.23 7.65 0.92
N ARG A 561 -9.66 7.72 2.11
CA ARG A 561 -8.51 8.60 2.38
C ARG A 561 -7.28 8.11 1.61
N PRO A 562 -6.31 8.99 1.31
CA PRO A 562 -5.04 8.57 0.71
C PRO A 562 -4.43 7.39 1.47
N GLY A 563 -3.98 6.38 0.74
CA GLY A 563 -3.54 5.09 1.29
C GLY A 563 -4.66 4.04 1.37
N ALA A 564 -5.84 4.38 1.89
CA ALA A 564 -7.01 3.49 1.86
C ALA A 564 -7.69 3.44 0.50
N LYS A 565 -7.68 4.57 -0.25
CA LYS A 565 -8.30 4.68 -1.57
C LYS A 565 -7.68 3.72 -2.56
N GLU A 566 -6.37 3.64 -2.57
CA GLU A 566 -5.60 2.82 -3.49
C GLU A 566 -5.82 1.33 -3.23
N TRP A 567 -5.75 0.94 -1.96
CA TRP A 567 -6.03 -0.45 -1.55
C TRP A 567 -7.46 -0.86 -1.88
N TYR A 568 -8.42 -0.03 -1.52
CA TYR A 568 -9.83 -0.33 -1.76
C TYR A 568 -10.14 -0.41 -3.27
N ALA A 569 -9.54 0.48 -4.07
CA ALA A 569 -9.68 0.45 -5.52
C ALA A 569 -9.09 -0.84 -6.12
N ALA A 570 -7.97 -1.33 -5.59
CA ALA A 570 -7.38 -2.60 -6.01
C ALA A 570 -8.26 -3.79 -5.63
N TRP A 571 -8.77 -3.85 -4.39
CA TRP A 571 -9.73 -4.85 -3.95
C TRP A 571 -11.01 -4.81 -4.79
N LEU A 572 -11.57 -3.63 -5.03
CA LEU A 572 -12.78 -3.46 -5.84
C LEU A 572 -12.58 -3.93 -7.28
N ALA A 573 -11.41 -3.62 -7.86
CA ALA A 573 -11.07 -4.04 -9.22
C ALA A 573 -10.93 -5.55 -9.34
N GLN A 574 -10.55 -6.21 -8.26
CA GLN A 574 -10.39 -7.65 -8.19
C GLN A 574 -11.73 -8.36 -7.97
N GLU A 575 -12.43 -7.98 -6.92
CA GLU A 575 -13.66 -8.68 -6.50
C GLU A 575 -14.90 -8.21 -7.28
N HIS A 576 -14.92 -6.92 -7.67
CA HIS A 576 -16.08 -6.27 -8.29
C HIS A 576 -15.68 -5.32 -9.42
N PRO A 577 -15.01 -5.80 -10.49
CA PRO A 577 -14.44 -4.96 -11.54
C PRO A 577 -15.47 -4.08 -12.25
N HIS A 578 -16.71 -4.53 -12.34
CA HIS A 578 -17.81 -3.78 -12.93
C HIS A 578 -18.20 -2.51 -12.16
N LEU A 579 -17.84 -2.42 -10.87
CA LEU A 579 -18.12 -1.26 -10.03
C LEU A 579 -17.03 -0.17 -10.11
N VAL A 580 -15.88 -0.49 -10.66
CA VAL A 580 -14.75 0.45 -10.72
C VAL A 580 -15.09 1.79 -11.40
N PRO A 581 -15.84 1.83 -12.52
CA PRO A 581 -16.24 3.11 -13.13
C PRO A 581 -17.06 3.98 -12.16
N ARG A 582 -18.03 3.37 -11.45
CA ARG A 582 -18.86 4.05 -10.45
C ARG A 582 -18.04 4.64 -9.31
N TYR A 583 -17.06 3.88 -8.80
CA TYR A 583 -16.19 4.38 -7.72
C TYR A 583 -15.24 5.49 -8.19
N ARG A 584 -14.77 5.41 -9.43
CA ARG A 584 -13.95 6.47 -10.01
C ARG A 584 -14.72 7.78 -10.10
N GLU A 585 -15.98 7.73 -10.50
CA GLU A 585 -16.88 8.87 -10.55
C GLU A 585 -17.18 9.40 -9.14
N LEU A 586 -17.62 8.54 -8.22
CA LEU A 586 -17.97 8.92 -6.85
C LEU A 586 -16.82 9.53 -6.05
N PHE A 587 -15.58 9.14 -6.32
CA PHE A 587 -14.40 9.60 -5.59
C PHE A 587 -13.43 10.40 -6.48
N ALA A 588 -13.92 11.01 -7.55
CA ALA A 588 -13.12 11.84 -8.46
C ALA A 588 -12.48 13.03 -7.72
N ASP A 589 -13.26 13.72 -6.89
CA ASP A 589 -12.89 14.95 -6.22
C ASP A 589 -12.20 14.74 -4.85
N GLY A 590 -11.89 13.50 -4.48
CA GLY A 590 -11.14 13.26 -3.24
C GLY A 590 -11.48 11.98 -2.48
N ALA A 591 -11.38 12.08 -1.16
CA ALA A 591 -11.56 10.94 -0.24
C ALA A 591 -13.04 10.63 0.08
N TYR A 592 -13.95 11.54 -0.19
CA TYR A 592 -15.35 11.44 0.15
C TYR A 592 -16.20 11.41 -1.13
N SER A 593 -17.26 10.60 -1.11
CA SER A 593 -18.27 10.62 -2.17
C SER A 593 -19.03 11.97 -2.19
N PRO A 594 -19.67 12.34 -3.32
CA PRO A 594 -20.45 13.57 -3.43
C PRO A 594 -21.50 13.68 -2.31
N ARG A 595 -21.75 14.90 -1.85
CA ARG A 595 -22.70 15.14 -0.77
C ARG A 595 -24.11 14.69 -1.11
N THR A 596 -24.51 14.85 -2.38
CA THR A 596 -25.79 14.34 -2.89
C THR A 596 -25.94 12.83 -2.69
N TYR A 597 -24.94 12.04 -3.02
CA TYR A 597 -24.92 10.60 -2.79
C TYR A 597 -24.98 10.26 -1.29
N GLN A 598 -24.23 10.98 -0.44
CA GLN A 598 -24.27 10.77 1.01
C GLN A 598 -25.65 11.08 1.58
N ASP A 599 -26.31 12.15 1.11
CA ASP A 599 -27.64 12.56 1.54
C ASP A 599 -28.72 11.57 1.09
N GLU A 600 -28.65 11.07 -0.15
CA GLU A 600 -29.51 10.00 -0.66
C GLU A 600 -29.38 8.73 0.15
N LEU A 601 -28.15 8.27 0.38
CA LEU A 601 -27.87 7.07 1.15
C LEU A 601 -28.40 7.21 2.58
N SER A 602 -28.16 8.37 3.18
CA SER A 602 -28.68 8.69 4.50
C SER A 602 -30.22 8.73 4.54
N ALA A 603 -30.87 9.15 3.45
CA ALA A 603 -32.33 9.12 3.35
C ALA A 603 -32.88 7.69 3.26
N ARG A 604 -32.24 6.83 2.43
CA ARG A 604 -32.61 5.39 2.30
C ARG A 604 -32.48 4.67 3.64
N VAL A 605 -31.34 4.83 4.32
CA VAL A 605 -31.14 4.21 5.65
C VAL A 605 -32.15 4.75 6.67
N ARG A 606 -32.49 6.05 6.66
CA ARG A 606 -33.53 6.59 7.52
C ARG A 606 -34.93 6.01 7.25
N MET A 607 -35.22 5.74 5.96
CA MET A 607 -36.48 5.10 5.60
C MET A 607 -36.54 3.65 6.09
N ALA A 608 -35.47 2.87 5.89
CA ALA A 608 -35.36 1.53 6.42
C ALA A 608 -35.43 1.52 7.95
N ALA A 609 -34.72 2.43 8.63
CA ALA A 609 -34.78 2.58 10.09
C ALA A 609 -36.20 2.81 10.61
N ARG A 610 -36.98 3.66 9.93
CA ARG A 610 -38.41 3.89 10.29
C ARG A 610 -39.25 2.63 10.07
N ARG A 611 -39.06 1.90 8.97
CA ARG A 611 -39.78 0.64 8.71
C ARG A 611 -39.56 -0.39 9.81
N HIS A 612 -38.34 -0.46 10.32
CA HIS A 612 -37.95 -1.42 11.34
C HIS A 612 -37.96 -0.88 12.78
N GLY A 613 -38.62 0.27 13.03
CA GLY A 613 -38.82 0.80 14.38
C GLY A 613 -37.59 1.37 15.06
N LEU A 614 -36.50 1.61 14.33
CA LEU A 614 -35.31 2.28 14.86
C LEU A 614 -35.57 3.79 14.93
N HIS A 615 -35.49 4.33 16.13
CA HIS A 615 -35.67 5.76 16.37
C HIS A 615 -34.39 6.54 16.04
N ARG A 616 -34.53 7.86 15.83
CA ARG A 616 -33.38 8.75 15.61
C ARG A 616 -32.37 8.56 16.73
N PRO A 617 -31.07 8.56 16.39
CA PRO A 617 -30.06 8.72 17.43
C PRO A 617 -30.42 9.98 18.23
N THR A 618 -30.53 9.86 19.54
CA THR A 618 -30.63 11.02 20.43
C THR A 618 -29.43 11.91 20.08
N PRO A 619 -29.56 13.23 19.95
CA PRO A 619 -28.43 14.10 19.61
C PRO A 619 -27.49 14.26 20.81
N ALA A 620 -27.18 13.17 21.47
CA ALA A 620 -26.04 13.09 22.34
C ALA A 620 -24.82 13.26 21.47
N GLN A 621 -24.35 14.54 21.37
CA GLN A 621 -23.02 14.89 20.96
C GLN A 621 -22.72 15.06 19.44
N ILE A 622 -23.66 15.56 18.67
CA ILE A 622 -23.25 16.33 17.49
C ILE A 622 -22.89 17.73 18.00
N ARG A 623 -21.64 18.00 18.24
CA ARG A 623 -21.12 19.35 18.40
C ARG A 623 -21.52 20.14 17.15
N THR A 624 -22.43 21.08 17.25
CA THR A 624 -22.63 22.13 16.25
C THR A 624 -21.34 22.91 16.17
N VAL A 625 -20.60 22.68 15.06
CA VAL A 625 -19.43 23.51 14.73
C VAL A 625 -19.96 24.91 14.52
N PRO A 626 -19.47 25.93 15.26
CA PRO A 626 -19.79 27.32 14.94
C PRO A 626 -19.33 27.58 13.51
N THR A 627 -20.19 28.20 12.72
CA THR A 627 -19.80 28.73 11.39
C THR A 627 -18.66 29.72 11.60
N PRO A 628 -17.51 29.60 10.93
CA PRO A 628 -16.47 30.59 11.07
C PRO A 628 -16.90 31.84 10.31
N GLU A 629 -17.34 32.86 11.04
CA GLU A 629 -17.27 34.24 10.58
C GLU A 629 -15.86 34.76 10.92
N SER A 630 -15.18 35.20 9.86
CA SER A 630 -13.98 36.04 9.83
C SER A 630 -12.67 35.38 9.40
N PRO A 631 -11.85 36.14 8.65
CA PRO A 631 -10.72 35.60 7.89
C PRO A 631 -9.55 35.23 8.79
N ILE A 632 -8.94 34.12 8.45
CA ILE A 632 -7.73 33.61 9.08
C ILE A 632 -6.57 34.58 8.81
N PRO A 633 -5.89 35.09 9.84
CA PRO A 633 -4.58 35.74 9.61
C PRO A 633 -3.57 34.67 9.21
N GLN A 634 -2.94 34.88 8.06
CA GLN A 634 -1.73 34.13 7.70
C GLN A 634 -0.65 34.46 8.73
N SER A 635 -0.28 33.54 9.56
CA SER A 635 1.05 33.25 10.07
C SER A 635 1.02 32.34 11.29
N SER A 636 1.52 31.19 11.14
CA SER A 636 2.60 30.55 11.88
C SER A 636 2.61 29.06 11.56
N GLN A 637 3.61 28.66 10.84
CA GLN A 637 4.09 27.29 10.77
C GLN A 637 4.26 26.78 12.19
N LEU A 638 3.32 25.99 12.66
CA LEU A 638 3.53 25.14 13.82
C LEU A 638 4.28 23.91 13.35
N THR A 639 5.57 23.94 13.55
CA THR A 639 6.45 22.77 13.53
C THR A 639 5.86 21.72 14.46
N LEU A 640 5.34 20.64 13.90
CA LEU A 640 5.02 19.43 14.62
C LEU A 640 6.34 18.76 15.01
N LEU A 641 6.79 19.00 16.20
CA LEU A 641 7.77 18.19 16.93
C LEU A 641 7.07 17.08 17.73
#